data_813f90ee99e0ab67f8f72a24a530bf1b
#
_entry.id   813f90ee99e0ab67f8f72a24a530bf1b
#
_cell.length_a   1.000
_cell.length_b   1.000
_cell.length_c   1.000
_cell.angle_alpha   90.00
_cell.angle_beta   90.00
_cell.angle_gamma   90.00
#
_symmetry.space_group_name_H-M   'P 1'
#
loop_
_entity.id
_entity.type
_entity.pdbx_description
1 polymer ?
#
loop_
_entity_poly.entity_id
_entity_poly.type
_entity_poly.pdbx_seq_one_letter_code
_entity_poly.pdbx_strand_id
1 'polypeptide(L)'
;MNALKQDIEKVSQWSRYFKRSIANPAILEYLEKAAYDPLTVTEVEKIISSDFQEEQLFLNNLRTSRNQLLNKLIFQDLLGIIDYQNVVEIISHFANEAITAVFNFYKKEFLDIHHHFYIIAMGKLGGGELNVSSDIDLIFAHDYPTNDDSEYKTQVLNFAKKIIFALNYNNENGFVFRVDTRLRPHGSEGVQVPSLNFLEDYYLNYGREWERYAWIKQRVIIGNQKKIDTIIRPFVYRKYLDYKTIAEIRNLKKLIKKDLNDKNKGNDIKLGYGGIREIEFIIQALQLIRGGKNIHLRGNNSLDVLQQIYVEGLLPQKEYRLLKDTYIFFRNVEHRIQYQDDKQTHLIPNGDDLKILADSFSMEAEGFLSKLNNCQQQINFLFEGFFNQDKQEDQKTYLYKNENNKTIVDNLCQSKRWQKLPAISQNRILYLFEVLDAEIEAEGYDDQIFIKVYDLIETIASRSNYIAFFFEYIECFKTIIEFASKSTWIIDYIKKHPILIDDVLINEGMFQVDYDQLYARTLDSLSMTDQLDEQLDLLRDLKHKLVFQLAISEIRGVITLEKVSDELTAIADFFIYLTLNFLKTKFKNTEFFESFVVIAYGKFGAKEMSYASDLDIVFLYDHDAYEKTEFINIAKKLSTWLSSYTNAGILYELDLALRPNGNNGLLVSSFDAFAKYQHEQAWAWEHQALSKARFCYGNKRLALKFEKIRSEVLMKNRNASELKAEIYQMRLKMYDNSEQNSQGNFDIKNSKGGLIDIEFFVQYFILLYAKKYPSLIENKGNLALIDDLASLKLIKKTEADSLSKAYRMYRNMIHKFSLNSLTTFTTTDSDIIKMADQIHQYFEKYLGNS
;
A
#
# COMPACT_ATOMS: atom_id res chain seq x y z
N MET A 1 -7.89 -52.03 -15.16
CA MET A 1 -7.35 -52.16 -16.53
C MET A 1 -8.28 -51.65 -17.64
N ASN A 2 -9.58 -52.02 -17.72
CA ASN A 2 -10.47 -51.52 -18.81
C ASN A 2 -10.67 -49.99 -18.80
N ALA A 3 -10.86 -49.37 -17.65
CA ALA A 3 -11.06 -47.93 -17.57
C ALA A 3 -9.81 -47.12 -18.03
N LEU A 4 -8.63 -47.51 -17.57
CA LEU A 4 -7.37 -46.86 -17.98
C LEU A 4 -7.14 -46.96 -19.50
N LYS A 5 -7.42 -48.14 -20.11
CA LYS A 5 -7.29 -48.28 -21.56
C LYS A 5 -8.26 -47.34 -22.32
N GLN A 6 -9.51 -47.20 -21.86
CA GLN A 6 -10.47 -46.28 -22.48
C GLN A 6 -10.01 -44.85 -22.35
N ASP A 7 -9.50 -44.44 -21.18
CA ASP A 7 -9.02 -43.08 -20.96
C ASP A 7 -7.76 -42.80 -21.79
N ILE A 8 -6.83 -43.75 -21.89
CA ILE A 8 -5.66 -43.67 -22.79
C ILE A 8 -6.09 -43.51 -24.25
N GLU A 9 -7.09 -44.27 -24.71
CA GLU A 9 -7.64 -44.12 -26.07
C GLU A 9 -8.24 -42.73 -26.27
N LYS A 10 -9.01 -42.21 -25.29
CA LYS A 10 -9.64 -40.90 -25.33
C LYS A 10 -8.59 -39.77 -25.37
N VAL A 11 -7.60 -39.80 -24.51
CA VAL A 11 -6.51 -38.81 -24.50
C VAL A 11 -5.69 -38.89 -25.79
N SER A 12 -5.50 -40.10 -26.36
CA SER A 12 -4.80 -40.29 -27.63
C SER A 12 -5.55 -39.68 -28.83
N GLN A 13 -6.86 -39.50 -28.73
CA GLN A 13 -7.63 -38.76 -29.74
C GLN A 13 -7.38 -37.26 -29.66
N TRP A 14 -7.16 -36.71 -28.44
CA TRP A 14 -6.98 -35.29 -28.20
C TRP A 14 -5.52 -34.83 -28.33
N SER A 15 -4.53 -35.75 -28.18
CA SER A 15 -3.11 -35.44 -28.25
C SER A 15 -2.36 -36.45 -29.11
N ARG A 16 -1.86 -36.00 -30.27
CA ARG A 16 -0.97 -36.80 -31.15
C ARG A 16 0.39 -37.06 -30.51
N TYR A 17 0.86 -36.07 -29.70
CA TYR A 17 2.09 -36.26 -28.96
C TYR A 17 1.97 -37.41 -27.93
N PHE A 18 0.93 -37.39 -27.11
CA PHE A 18 0.64 -38.44 -26.15
C PHE A 18 0.54 -39.79 -26.82
N LYS A 19 -0.24 -39.89 -27.90
CA LYS A 19 -0.38 -41.12 -28.69
C LYS A 19 0.94 -41.69 -29.18
N ARG A 20 1.85 -40.84 -29.64
CA ARG A 20 3.20 -41.30 -30.06
C ARG A 20 4.08 -41.71 -28.87
N SER A 21 3.97 -40.98 -27.80
CA SER A 21 4.81 -41.19 -26.61
C SER A 21 4.52 -42.48 -25.87
N ILE A 22 3.24 -42.89 -25.78
CA ILE A 22 2.83 -44.14 -25.11
C ILE A 22 3.25 -45.39 -25.87
N ALA A 23 3.72 -45.29 -27.12
CA ALA A 23 4.40 -46.39 -27.81
C ALA A 23 5.73 -46.79 -27.12
N ASN A 24 6.30 -45.92 -26.31
CA ASN A 24 7.46 -46.25 -25.46
C ASN A 24 6.99 -47.03 -24.23
N PRO A 25 7.45 -48.29 -24.04
CA PRO A 25 7.03 -49.14 -22.93
C PRO A 25 7.28 -48.52 -21.54
N ALA A 26 8.37 -47.77 -21.37
CA ALA A 26 8.70 -47.12 -20.08
C ALA A 26 7.71 -46.01 -19.71
N ILE A 27 7.15 -45.30 -20.68
CA ILE A 27 6.12 -44.27 -20.46
C ILE A 27 4.79 -44.93 -20.12
N LEU A 28 4.42 -45.97 -20.85
CA LEU A 28 3.18 -46.71 -20.61
C LEU A 28 3.20 -47.37 -19.21
N GLU A 29 4.30 -48.03 -18.83
CA GLU A 29 4.46 -48.64 -17.51
C GLU A 29 4.37 -47.61 -16.37
N TYR A 30 4.94 -46.41 -16.58
CA TYR A 30 4.84 -45.33 -15.63
C TYR A 30 3.39 -44.84 -15.44
N LEU A 31 2.64 -44.70 -16.54
CA LEU A 31 1.22 -44.37 -16.51
C LEU A 31 0.39 -45.49 -15.85
N GLU A 32 0.63 -46.73 -16.16
CA GLU A 32 -0.09 -47.88 -15.59
C GLU A 32 0.02 -47.96 -14.07
N LYS A 33 1.14 -47.49 -13.51
CA LYS A 33 1.40 -47.50 -12.06
C LYS A 33 0.69 -46.37 -11.30
N ALA A 34 0.55 -45.19 -11.90
CA ALA A 34 0.15 -43.99 -11.16
C ALA A 34 -0.65 -42.96 -11.99
N ALA A 35 -1.37 -43.37 -13.05
CA ALA A 35 -2.07 -42.42 -13.94
C ALA A 35 -3.11 -41.53 -13.23
N TYR A 36 -3.83 -42.11 -12.27
CA TYR A 36 -4.90 -41.40 -11.54
C TYR A 36 -4.46 -40.74 -10.24
N ASP A 37 -3.26 -41.05 -9.76
CA ASP A 37 -2.69 -40.38 -8.58
C ASP A 37 -2.30 -38.95 -8.99
N PRO A 38 -2.92 -37.90 -8.42
CA PRO A 38 -2.63 -36.51 -8.82
C PRO A 38 -1.15 -36.21 -8.70
N LEU A 39 -0.57 -35.64 -9.76
CA LEU A 39 0.81 -35.19 -9.74
C LEU A 39 1.03 -34.16 -8.63
N THR A 40 2.10 -34.33 -7.88
CA THR A 40 2.50 -33.44 -6.79
C THR A 40 3.92 -32.95 -6.99
N VAL A 41 4.25 -31.80 -6.39
CA VAL A 41 5.60 -31.24 -6.36
C VAL A 41 6.62 -32.26 -5.85
N THR A 42 6.26 -33.04 -4.80
CA THR A 42 7.13 -34.07 -4.21
C THR A 42 7.44 -35.23 -5.19
N GLU A 43 6.53 -35.55 -6.10
CA GLU A 43 6.79 -36.54 -7.14
C GLU A 43 7.77 -36.01 -8.18
N VAL A 44 7.67 -34.73 -8.53
CA VAL A 44 8.62 -34.07 -9.45
C VAL A 44 10.05 -34.11 -8.92
N GLU A 45 10.25 -33.81 -7.63
CA GLU A 45 11.55 -33.88 -6.98
C GLU A 45 12.18 -35.27 -7.04
N LYS A 46 11.37 -36.34 -6.98
CA LYS A 46 11.82 -37.72 -7.03
C LYS A 46 12.12 -38.21 -8.44
N ILE A 47 11.49 -37.66 -9.47
CA ILE A 47 11.70 -38.09 -10.86
C ILE A 47 13.07 -37.65 -11.38
N ILE A 48 13.60 -36.50 -10.94
CA ILE A 48 14.90 -35.98 -11.36
C ILE A 48 15.97 -36.50 -10.40
N SER A 49 16.78 -37.46 -10.86
CA SER A 49 17.97 -37.90 -10.13
C SER A 49 19.19 -37.08 -10.55
N SER A 50 19.95 -36.59 -9.57
CA SER A 50 21.22 -35.88 -9.81
C SER A 50 22.48 -36.72 -9.59
N ASP A 51 22.34 -37.98 -9.24
CA ASP A 51 23.46 -38.83 -8.81
C ASP A 51 24.08 -39.65 -9.96
N PHE A 52 24.45 -38.91 -11.01
CA PHE A 52 25.13 -39.51 -12.18
C PHE A 52 26.60 -39.09 -12.22
N GLN A 53 27.45 -40.07 -12.64
CA GLN A 53 28.90 -39.86 -12.90
C GLN A 53 29.14 -39.51 -14.36
N GLU A 54 28.36 -40.08 -15.28
CA GLU A 54 28.50 -39.88 -16.73
C GLU A 54 27.50 -38.87 -17.28
N GLU A 55 28.00 -37.89 -18.02
CA GLU A 55 27.20 -36.81 -18.62
C GLU A 55 26.07 -37.36 -19.51
N GLN A 56 26.39 -38.34 -20.37
CA GLN A 56 25.38 -38.88 -21.31
C GLN A 56 24.21 -39.54 -20.60
N LEU A 57 24.47 -40.28 -19.52
CA LEU A 57 23.45 -40.94 -18.71
C LEU A 57 22.59 -39.88 -18.01
N PHE A 58 23.21 -38.85 -17.47
CA PHE A 58 22.51 -37.71 -16.86
C PHE A 58 21.58 -36.99 -17.84
N LEU A 59 22.10 -36.63 -19.03
CA LEU A 59 21.34 -35.97 -20.09
C LEU A 59 20.17 -36.86 -20.58
N ASN A 60 20.34 -38.16 -20.68
CA ASN A 60 19.25 -39.08 -21.04
C ASN A 60 18.20 -39.18 -19.93
N ASN A 61 18.62 -39.25 -18.67
CA ASN A 61 17.71 -39.30 -17.53
C ASN A 61 16.78 -38.04 -17.50
N LEU A 62 17.32 -36.83 -17.65
CA LEU A 62 16.51 -35.60 -17.66
C LEU A 62 15.39 -35.63 -18.72
N ARG A 63 15.66 -36.16 -19.90
CA ARG A 63 14.70 -36.27 -21.00
C ARG A 63 13.66 -37.34 -20.75
N THR A 64 14.08 -38.46 -20.21
CA THR A 64 13.15 -39.54 -19.82
C THR A 64 12.20 -39.04 -18.73
N SER A 65 12.75 -38.36 -17.71
CA SER A 65 11.97 -37.76 -16.63
C SER A 65 10.95 -36.76 -17.18
N ARG A 66 11.38 -35.89 -18.10
CA ARG A 66 10.43 -34.94 -18.77
C ARG A 66 9.31 -35.68 -19.50
N ASN A 67 9.65 -36.70 -20.29
CA ASN A 67 8.65 -37.43 -21.06
C ASN A 67 7.65 -38.15 -20.16
N GLN A 68 8.10 -38.77 -19.09
CA GLN A 68 7.23 -39.45 -18.12
C GLN A 68 6.28 -38.45 -17.46
N LEU A 69 6.83 -37.34 -16.91
CA LEU A 69 6.05 -36.28 -16.28
C LEU A 69 5.05 -35.67 -17.24
N LEU A 70 5.49 -35.29 -18.45
CA LEU A 70 4.66 -34.60 -19.43
C LEU A 70 3.48 -35.47 -19.87
N ASN A 71 3.69 -36.77 -20.13
CA ASN A 71 2.59 -37.65 -20.51
C ASN A 71 1.57 -37.84 -19.38
N LYS A 72 2.00 -37.99 -18.13
CA LYS A 72 1.10 -38.07 -16.99
C LYS A 72 0.33 -36.76 -16.80
N LEU A 73 1.01 -35.63 -16.93
CA LEU A 73 0.40 -34.30 -16.82
C LEU A 73 -0.66 -34.05 -17.90
N ILE A 74 -0.36 -34.38 -19.18
CA ILE A 74 -1.33 -34.29 -20.28
C ILE A 74 -2.53 -35.20 -20.03
N PHE A 75 -2.30 -36.43 -19.56
CA PHE A 75 -3.36 -37.38 -19.23
C PHE A 75 -4.28 -36.81 -18.14
N GLN A 76 -3.72 -36.28 -17.07
CA GLN A 76 -4.48 -35.76 -15.93
C GLN A 76 -5.21 -34.45 -16.22
N ASP A 77 -4.59 -33.52 -16.96
CA ASP A 77 -5.25 -32.27 -17.35
C ASP A 77 -6.42 -32.52 -18.33
N LEU A 78 -6.21 -33.33 -19.35
CA LEU A 78 -7.25 -33.63 -20.34
C LEU A 78 -8.44 -34.38 -19.74
N LEU A 79 -8.26 -35.16 -18.71
CA LEU A 79 -9.32 -35.86 -17.98
C LEU A 79 -9.89 -35.05 -16.82
N GLY A 80 -9.34 -33.85 -16.53
CA GLY A 80 -9.79 -32.99 -15.43
C GLY A 80 -9.48 -33.54 -14.04
N ILE A 81 -8.42 -34.38 -13.89
CA ILE A 81 -7.93 -34.90 -12.60
C ILE A 81 -7.21 -33.80 -11.85
N ILE A 82 -6.50 -32.94 -12.57
CA ILE A 82 -5.81 -31.75 -12.04
C ILE A 82 -6.32 -30.51 -12.76
N ASP A 83 -6.26 -29.37 -12.07
CA ASP A 83 -6.70 -28.10 -12.63
C ASP A 83 -5.55 -27.31 -13.27
N TYR A 84 -5.87 -26.17 -13.88
CA TYR A 84 -4.90 -25.27 -14.51
C TYR A 84 -3.76 -24.85 -13.58
N GLN A 85 -4.07 -24.53 -12.31
CA GLN A 85 -3.04 -24.08 -11.35
C GLN A 85 -2.06 -25.21 -11.05
N ASN A 86 -2.53 -26.41 -10.83
CA ASN A 86 -1.69 -27.58 -10.65
C ASN A 86 -0.77 -27.82 -11.87
N VAL A 87 -1.32 -27.72 -13.11
CA VAL A 87 -0.53 -27.91 -14.34
C VAL A 87 0.67 -26.96 -14.40
N VAL A 88 0.42 -25.64 -14.23
CA VAL A 88 1.50 -24.64 -14.35
C VAL A 88 2.49 -24.69 -13.18
N GLU A 89 2.03 -25.04 -11.99
CA GLU A 89 2.87 -25.24 -10.82
C GLU A 89 3.83 -26.41 -11.02
N ILE A 90 3.31 -27.56 -11.43
CA ILE A 90 4.08 -28.78 -11.65
C ILE A 90 5.14 -28.58 -12.73
N ILE A 91 4.77 -28.03 -13.89
CA ILE A 91 5.74 -27.85 -14.98
C ILE A 91 6.79 -26.77 -14.66
N SER A 92 6.39 -25.70 -13.94
CA SER A 92 7.34 -24.68 -13.48
C SER A 92 8.30 -25.23 -12.42
N HIS A 93 7.81 -26.08 -11.52
CA HIS A 93 8.65 -26.75 -10.54
C HIS A 93 9.61 -27.74 -11.21
N PHE A 94 9.13 -28.52 -12.18
CA PHE A 94 10.00 -29.41 -12.97
C PHE A 94 11.12 -28.64 -13.68
N ALA A 95 10.82 -27.47 -14.24
CA ALA A 95 11.83 -26.63 -14.88
C ALA A 95 12.88 -26.13 -13.86
N ASN A 96 12.45 -25.73 -12.65
CA ASN A 96 13.36 -25.33 -11.58
C ASN A 96 14.29 -26.49 -11.16
N GLU A 97 13.73 -27.68 -10.93
CA GLU A 97 14.49 -28.87 -10.54
C GLU A 97 15.46 -29.32 -11.64
N ALA A 98 15.03 -29.28 -12.91
CA ALA A 98 15.89 -29.57 -14.03
C ALA A 98 17.07 -28.59 -14.14
N ILE A 99 16.84 -27.28 -14.00
CA ILE A 99 17.88 -26.25 -13.99
C ILE A 99 18.84 -26.49 -12.80
N THR A 100 18.29 -26.75 -11.62
CA THR A 100 19.07 -27.00 -10.41
C THR A 100 19.91 -28.27 -10.51
N ALA A 101 19.35 -29.35 -11.07
CA ALA A 101 20.06 -30.58 -11.31
C ALA A 101 21.23 -30.38 -12.29
N VAL A 102 20.99 -29.67 -13.41
CA VAL A 102 22.02 -29.32 -14.39
C VAL A 102 23.13 -28.47 -13.77
N PHE A 103 22.75 -27.43 -13.00
CA PHE A 103 23.73 -26.64 -12.26
C PHE A 103 24.56 -27.47 -11.30
N ASN A 104 23.91 -28.32 -10.50
CA ASN A 104 24.60 -29.20 -9.54
C ASN A 104 25.51 -30.23 -10.19
N PHE A 105 25.15 -30.72 -11.38
CA PHE A 105 25.99 -31.66 -12.14
C PHE A 105 27.29 -31.01 -12.57
N TYR A 106 27.19 -29.81 -13.21
CA TYR A 106 28.38 -29.15 -13.75
C TYR A 106 29.16 -28.31 -12.75
N LYS A 107 28.58 -27.88 -11.60
CA LYS A 107 29.31 -27.05 -10.62
C LYS A 107 30.63 -27.69 -10.15
N LYS A 108 30.76 -28.98 -10.21
CA LYS A 108 31.99 -29.71 -9.84
C LYS A 108 33.19 -29.38 -10.74
N GLU A 109 32.92 -28.94 -11.97
CA GLU A 109 33.94 -28.51 -12.93
C GLU A 109 34.27 -27.01 -12.78
N PHE A 110 33.46 -26.25 -12.03
CA PHE A 110 33.52 -24.79 -11.88
C PHE A 110 33.50 -24.34 -10.42
N LEU A 111 34.38 -24.98 -9.60
CA LEU A 111 34.39 -24.82 -8.15
C LEU A 111 34.59 -23.38 -7.68
N ASP A 112 35.38 -22.59 -8.38
CA ASP A 112 35.74 -21.23 -7.99
C ASP A 112 34.67 -20.20 -8.34
N ILE A 113 33.73 -20.51 -9.22
CA ILE A 113 32.76 -19.55 -9.76
C ILE A 113 31.33 -19.87 -9.40
N HIS A 114 30.94 -21.10 -9.08
CA HIS A 114 29.54 -21.48 -8.91
C HIS A 114 28.88 -20.77 -7.74
N HIS A 115 29.61 -20.35 -6.70
CA HIS A 115 29.10 -19.61 -5.57
C HIS A 115 28.71 -18.16 -5.90
N HIS A 116 29.26 -17.65 -7.01
CA HIS A 116 29.04 -16.30 -7.50
C HIS A 116 28.09 -16.26 -8.71
N PHE A 117 27.51 -17.38 -9.08
CA PHE A 117 26.70 -17.51 -10.28
C PHE A 117 25.21 -17.36 -9.97
N TYR A 118 24.49 -16.68 -10.85
CA TYR A 118 23.06 -16.46 -10.76
C TYR A 118 22.36 -17.00 -11.99
N ILE A 119 21.22 -17.68 -11.76
CA ILE A 119 20.25 -18.05 -12.80
C ILE A 119 18.92 -17.41 -12.42
N ILE A 120 18.45 -16.50 -13.25
CA ILE A 120 17.22 -15.72 -13.05
C ILE A 120 16.20 -16.17 -14.08
N ALA A 121 15.11 -16.75 -13.63
CA ALA A 121 13.96 -17.08 -14.46
C ALA A 121 13.16 -15.81 -14.78
N MET A 122 12.79 -15.66 -16.04
CA MET A 122 12.00 -14.55 -16.55
C MET A 122 10.68 -15.06 -17.14
N GLY A 123 9.82 -14.16 -17.54
CA GLY A 123 8.59 -14.47 -18.24
C GLY A 123 7.69 -15.46 -17.50
N LYS A 124 7.16 -16.46 -18.23
CA LYS A 124 6.26 -17.46 -17.64
C LYS A 124 6.91 -18.31 -16.55
N LEU A 125 8.20 -18.68 -16.70
CA LEU A 125 8.91 -19.42 -15.67
C LEU A 125 9.14 -18.59 -14.43
N GLY A 126 9.52 -17.31 -14.59
CA GLY A 126 9.66 -16.36 -13.47
C GLY A 126 8.36 -16.18 -12.69
N GLY A 127 7.22 -16.12 -13.38
CA GLY A 127 5.89 -16.06 -12.79
C GLY A 127 5.36 -17.36 -12.19
N GLY A 128 6.06 -18.48 -12.35
CA GLY A 128 5.52 -19.79 -11.97
C GLY A 128 4.34 -20.23 -12.81
N GLU A 129 4.25 -19.76 -14.05
CA GLU A 129 3.12 -19.95 -14.97
C GLU A 129 3.53 -20.63 -16.29
N LEU A 130 4.55 -21.50 -16.22
CA LEU A 130 5.11 -22.10 -17.43
C LEU A 130 4.07 -22.98 -18.13
N ASN A 131 4.01 -22.88 -19.45
CA ASN A 131 3.28 -23.84 -20.25
C ASN A 131 4.14 -25.08 -20.53
N VAL A 132 3.46 -26.16 -20.85
CA VAL A 132 4.09 -27.44 -21.11
C VAL A 132 5.16 -27.39 -22.23
N SER A 133 4.87 -26.71 -23.33
CA SER A 133 5.78 -26.61 -24.48
C SER A 133 6.39 -25.22 -24.66
N SER A 134 6.44 -24.41 -23.59
CA SER A 134 7.08 -23.09 -23.63
C SER A 134 8.60 -23.18 -23.61
N ASP A 135 9.23 -22.18 -24.22
CA ASP A 135 10.63 -21.87 -23.93
C ASP A 135 10.75 -21.36 -22.49
N ILE A 136 11.91 -21.53 -21.91
CA ILE A 136 12.29 -20.95 -20.61
C ILE A 136 13.19 -19.74 -20.86
N ASP A 137 12.70 -18.59 -20.38
CA ASP A 137 13.46 -17.34 -20.46
C ASP A 137 14.40 -17.25 -19.27
N LEU A 138 15.71 -17.19 -19.50
CA LEU A 138 16.74 -17.16 -18.46
C LEU A 138 17.69 -15.97 -18.65
N ILE A 139 18.04 -15.32 -17.54
CA ILE A 139 19.17 -14.40 -17.47
C ILE A 139 20.21 -15.01 -16.55
N PHE A 140 21.45 -15.12 -17.05
CA PHE A 140 22.62 -15.50 -16.26
C PHE A 140 23.34 -14.24 -15.78
N ALA A 141 23.85 -14.26 -14.54
CA ALA A 141 24.64 -13.16 -13.99
C ALA A 141 25.67 -13.67 -13.00
N HIS A 142 26.59 -12.81 -12.56
CA HIS A 142 27.57 -13.13 -11.53
C HIS A 142 27.87 -11.93 -10.62
N ASP A 143 28.31 -12.20 -9.37
CA ASP A 143 28.72 -11.18 -8.38
C ASP A 143 30.19 -11.23 -7.99
N TYR A 144 31.03 -11.78 -8.84
CA TYR A 144 32.48 -11.88 -8.59
C TYR A 144 33.14 -10.48 -8.51
N PRO A 145 34.03 -10.25 -7.52
CA PRO A 145 34.53 -8.92 -7.17
C PRO A 145 35.46 -8.25 -8.18
N THR A 146 36.08 -8.99 -9.09
CA THR A 146 37.09 -8.45 -10.03
C THR A 146 36.60 -8.42 -11.46
N ASN A 147 36.47 -7.21 -12.03
CA ASN A 147 35.94 -7.00 -13.39
C ASN A 147 36.96 -7.32 -14.53
N ASP A 148 38.25 -7.54 -14.24
CA ASP A 148 39.32 -7.59 -15.27
C ASP A 148 39.96 -8.98 -15.48
N ASP A 149 39.51 -10.00 -14.77
CA ASP A 149 40.06 -11.35 -14.97
C ASP A 149 39.42 -12.02 -16.20
N SER A 150 40.19 -12.07 -17.29
CA SER A 150 39.77 -12.68 -18.55
C SER A 150 39.53 -14.20 -18.46
N GLU A 151 40.25 -14.88 -17.58
CA GLU A 151 40.10 -16.32 -17.35
C GLU A 151 38.75 -16.57 -16.66
N TYR A 152 38.43 -15.80 -15.62
CA TYR A 152 37.16 -15.90 -14.93
C TYR A 152 35.96 -15.65 -15.87
N LYS A 153 36.01 -14.59 -16.71
CA LYS A 153 34.96 -14.31 -17.70
C LYS A 153 34.76 -15.48 -18.66
N THR A 154 35.82 -16.13 -19.06
CA THR A 154 35.77 -17.31 -19.94
C THR A 154 35.13 -18.49 -19.23
N GLN A 155 35.48 -18.76 -17.97
CA GLN A 155 34.90 -19.83 -17.17
C GLN A 155 33.40 -19.66 -16.92
N VAL A 156 32.97 -18.44 -16.53
CA VAL A 156 31.56 -18.09 -16.30
C VAL A 156 30.73 -18.28 -17.57
N LEU A 157 31.28 -17.86 -18.73
CA LEU A 157 30.63 -18.06 -20.02
C LEU A 157 30.51 -19.53 -20.40
N ASN A 158 31.56 -20.33 -20.16
CA ASN A 158 31.54 -21.73 -20.45
C ASN A 158 30.55 -22.49 -19.54
N PHE A 159 30.45 -22.09 -18.30
CA PHE A 159 29.45 -22.67 -17.37
C PHE A 159 28.01 -22.40 -17.86
N ALA A 160 27.70 -21.17 -18.23
CA ALA A 160 26.41 -20.85 -18.82
C ALA A 160 26.12 -21.66 -20.10
N LYS A 161 27.12 -21.76 -21.01
CA LYS A 161 26.99 -22.56 -22.24
C LYS A 161 26.71 -24.05 -21.95
N LYS A 162 27.36 -24.66 -20.95
CA LYS A 162 27.09 -26.06 -20.54
C LYS A 162 25.67 -26.23 -20.03
N ILE A 163 25.18 -25.29 -19.19
CA ILE A 163 23.80 -25.32 -18.70
C ILE A 163 22.80 -25.21 -19.86
N ILE A 164 22.98 -24.25 -20.74
CA ILE A 164 22.12 -24.06 -21.93
C ILE A 164 22.17 -25.33 -22.82
N PHE A 165 23.36 -25.86 -23.06
CA PHE A 165 23.51 -27.08 -23.86
C PHE A 165 22.72 -28.24 -23.24
N ALA A 166 22.90 -28.51 -21.95
CA ALA A 166 22.26 -29.65 -21.29
C ALA A 166 20.71 -29.59 -21.36
N LEU A 167 20.14 -28.40 -21.28
CA LEU A 167 18.70 -28.21 -21.38
C LEU A 167 18.19 -28.29 -22.82
N ASN A 168 18.90 -27.67 -23.78
CA ASN A 168 18.53 -27.59 -25.20
C ASN A 168 18.87 -28.82 -26.03
N TYR A 169 19.92 -29.60 -25.64
CA TYR A 169 20.40 -30.70 -26.43
C TYR A 169 19.28 -31.66 -26.78
N ASN A 170 19.14 -31.94 -28.07
CA ASN A 170 18.11 -32.82 -28.62
C ASN A 170 18.73 -34.14 -29.02
N ASN A 171 18.23 -35.25 -28.44
CA ASN A 171 18.62 -36.61 -28.78
C ASN A 171 17.41 -37.45 -29.17
N GLU A 172 17.54 -38.79 -29.25
CA GLU A 172 16.44 -39.72 -29.53
C GLU A 172 15.24 -39.60 -28.56
N ASN A 173 15.48 -39.13 -27.30
CA ASN A 173 14.47 -38.89 -26.28
C ASN A 173 13.96 -37.42 -26.26
N GLY A 174 14.37 -36.59 -27.23
CA GLY A 174 13.96 -35.20 -27.35
C GLY A 174 14.88 -34.25 -26.55
N PHE A 175 14.35 -33.14 -26.13
CA PHE A 175 15.01 -32.07 -25.36
C PHE A 175 14.35 -31.89 -23.98
N VAL A 176 14.96 -31.17 -23.07
CA VAL A 176 14.36 -30.83 -21.78
C VAL A 176 13.55 -29.51 -21.90
N PHE A 177 14.23 -28.43 -22.20
CA PHE A 177 13.61 -27.11 -22.48
C PHE A 177 14.42 -26.35 -23.52
N ARG A 178 13.76 -25.60 -24.38
CA ARG A 178 14.41 -24.55 -25.19
C ARG A 178 14.69 -23.35 -24.30
N VAL A 179 15.95 -22.88 -24.29
CA VAL A 179 16.41 -21.78 -23.46
C VAL A 179 16.48 -20.51 -24.28
N ASP A 180 15.77 -19.48 -23.87
CA ASP A 180 15.88 -18.12 -24.44
C ASP A 180 16.60 -17.20 -23.44
N THR A 181 17.66 -16.54 -23.92
CA THR A 181 18.46 -15.60 -23.10
C THR A 181 18.38 -14.16 -23.59
N ARG A 182 17.43 -13.83 -24.49
CA ARG A 182 17.35 -12.52 -25.15
C ARG A 182 16.81 -11.41 -24.26
N LEU A 183 16.23 -11.72 -23.09
CA LEU A 183 15.75 -10.72 -22.14
C LEU A 183 16.87 -10.06 -21.30
N ARG A 184 18.13 -10.45 -21.51
CA ARG A 184 19.27 -9.80 -20.89
C ARG A 184 19.54 -8.37 -21.47
N PRO A 185 20.27 -7.49 -20.76
CA PRO A 185 20.67 -6.19 -21.28
C PRO A 185 21.24 -6.24 -22.68
N HIS A 186 20.82 -5.35 -23.55
CA HIS A 186 21.14 -5.29 -24.99
C HIS A 186 20.69 -6.52 -25.81
N GLY A 187 19.88 -7.41 -25.27
CA GLY A 187 19.32 -8.55 -26.00
C GLY A 187 20.38 -9.53 -26.50
N SER A 188 20.27 -9.97 -27.76
CA SER A 188 21.21 -10.90 -28.39
C SER A 188 22.63 -10.37 -28.54
N GLU A 189 22.81 -9.04 -28.59
CA GLU A 189 24.10 -8.39 -28.73
C GLU A 189 24.81 -8.16 -27.40
N GLY A 190 24.10 -8.25 -26.30
CA GLY A 190 24.61 -8.02 -24.96
C GLY A 190 25.47 -9.17 -24.41
N VAL A 191 26.21 -8.86 -23.33
CA VAL A 191 27.02 -9.83 -22.59
C VAL A 191 26.13 -10.96 -22.11
N GLN A 192 26.53 -12.21 -22.34
CA GLN A 192 25.71 -13.38 -22.02
C GLN A 192 25.57 -13.61 -20.51
N VAL A 193 26.63 -13.31 -19.72
CA VAL A 193 26.63 -13.39 -18.26
C VAL A 193 27.18 -12.06 -17.72
N PRO A 194 26.35 -11.02 -17.57
CA PRO A 194 26.76 -9.73 -16.98
C PRO A 194 27.05 -9.85 -15.48
N SER A 195 27.90 -8.96 -14.97
CA SER A 195 28.03 -8.78 -13.52
C SER A 195 26.81 -8.09 -12.93
N LEU A 196 26.55 -8.28 -11.62
CA LEU A 196 25.48 -7.56 -10.95
C LEU A 196 25.67 -6.04 -10.99
N ASN A 197 26.90 -5.55 -10.86
CA ASN A 197 27.21 -4.12 -11.00
C ASN A 197 26.86 -3.60 -12.39
N PHE A 198 27.15 -4.37 -13.45
CA PHE A 198 26.74 -4.00 -14.81
C PHE A 198 25.21 -3.97 -14.95
N LEU A 199 24.48 -4.92 -14.33
CA LEU A 199 23.01 -4.90 -14.32
C LEU A 199 22.49 -3.64 -13.65
N GLU A 200 23.06 -3.27 -12.49
CA GLU A 200 22.68 -2.05 -11.76
C GLU A 200 22.91 -0.79 -12.61
N ASP A 201 24.11 -0.62 -13.12
CA ASP A 201 24.44 0.53 -13.99
C ASP A 201 23.54 0.61 -15.22
N TYR A 202 23.27 -0.52 -15.87
CA TYR A 202 22.41 -0.57 -17.05
C TYR A 202 20.98 -0.15 -16.74
N TYR A 203 20.36 -0.70 -15.69
CA TYR A 203 18.98 -0.40 -15.37
C TYR A 203 18.77 0.98 -14.73
N LEU A 204 19.80 1.54 -14.09
CA LEU A 204 19.77 2.92 -13.62
C LEU A 204 19.83 3.94 -14.77
N ASN A 205 20.64 3.68 -15.81
CA ASN A 205 20.97 4.67 -16.83
C ASN A 205 20.32 4.41 -18.20
N TYR A 206 20.12 3.15 -18.59
CA TYR A 206 19.77 2.76 -19.97
C TYR A 206 18.54 1.87 -20.07
N GLY A 207 18.00 1.37 -18.95
CA GLY A 207 16.85 0.45 -18.92
C GLY A 207 15.65 1.03 -19.64
N ARG A 208 15.05 0.24 -20.53
CA ARG A 208 13.88 0.62 -21.34
C ARG A 208 12.57 0.21 -20.66
N GLU A 209 11.48 0.90 -20.98
CA GLU A 209 10.18 0.63 -20.35
C GLU A 209 9.66 -0.80 -20.61
N TRP A 210 9.86 -1.37 -21.80
CA TRP A 210 9.46 -2.76 -22.05
C TRP A 210 10.24 -3.77 -21.17
N GLU A 211 11.48 -3.45 -20.77
CA GLU A 211 12.26 -4.29 -19.84
C GLU A 211 11.65 -4.26 -18.44
N ARG A 212 11.03 -3.14 -18.01
CA ARG A 212 10.28 -3.09 -16.75
C ARG A 212 9.17 -4.14 -16.72
N TYR A 213 8.42 -4.29 -17.82
CA TYR A 213 7.40 -5.34 -17.94
C TYR A 213 8.00 -6.73 -17.84
N ALA A 214 9.13 -6.98 -18.50
CA ALA A 214 9.79 -8.28 -18.45
C ALA A 214 10.26 -8.63 -17.02
N TRP A 215 10.82 -7.64 -16.31
CA TRP A 215 11.34 -7.82 -14.96
C TRP A 215 10.26 -7.96 -13.87
N ILE A 216 9.00 -7.64 -14.13
CA ILE A 216 7.89 -7.93 -13.21
C ILE A 216 7.85 -9.43 -12.88
N LYS A 217 8.01 -10.27 -13.91
CA LYS A 217 7.96 -11.73 -13.80
C LYS A 217 9.35 -12.34 -13.62
N GLN A 218 10.20 -11.80 -12.74
CA GLN A 218 11.52 -12.35 -12.45
C GLN A 218 11.51 -13.19 -11.16
N ARG A 219 12.33 -14.24 -11.12
CA ARG A 219 12.57 -15.06 -9.94
C ARG A 219 13.93 -15.72 -10.02
N VAL A 220 14.73 -15.63 -8.95
CA VAL A 220 16.04 -16.27 -8.89
C VAL A 220 15.88 -17.75 -8.60
N ILE A 221 16.43 -18.60 -9.47
CA ILE A 221 16.50 -20.06 -9.25
C ILE A 221 17.79 -20.41 -8.52
N ILE A 222 18.92 -19.88 -8.97
CA ILE A 222 20.24 -20.04 -8.35
C ILE A 222 20.78 -18.67 -7.98
N GLY A 223 21.20 -18.48 -6.74
CA GLY A 223 21.74 -17.22 -6.23
C GLY A 223 20.88 -16.59 -5.13
N ASN A 224 21.07 -15.29 -4.89
CA ASN A 224 20.41 -14.56 -3.83
C ASN A 224 19.33 -13.61 -4.40
N GLN A 225 18.05 -13.93 -4.15
CA GLN A 225 16.90 -13.14 -4.60
C GLN A 225 16.96 -11.68 -4.08
N LYS A 226 17.34 -11.46 -2.81
CA LYS A 226 17.40 -10.11 -2.22
C LYS A 226 18.39 -9.20 -2.95
N LYS A 227 19.55 -9.72 -3.39
CA LYS A 227 20.52 -8.92 -4.16
C LYS A 227 19.95 -8.49 -5.51
N ILE A 228 19.27 -9.37 -6.21
CA ILE A 228 18.62 -9.03 -7.49
C ILE A 228 17.49 -8.02 -7.25
N ASP A 229 16.68 -8.22 -6.21
CA ASP A 229 15.59 -7.30 -5.86
C ASP A 229 16.09 -5.89 -5.55
N THR A 230 17.23 -5.76 -4.86
CA THR A 230 17.82 -4.45 -4.56
C THR A 230 18.18 -3.67 -5.82
N ILE A 231 18.66 -4.37 -6.85
CA ILE A 231 19.05 -3.77 -8.14
C ILE A 231 17.81 -3.45 -8.98
N ILE A 232 16.85 -4.37 -9.05
CA ILE A 232 15.77 -4.34 -10.04
C ILE A 232 14.52 -3.61 -9.57
N ARG A 233 14.17 -3.70 -8.27
CA ARG A 233 12.95 -3.07 -7.76
C ARG A 233 12.89 -1.55 -7.97
N PRO A 234 13.95 -0.77 -7.76
CA PRO A 234 13.93 0.68 -8.05
C PRO A 234 13.68 0.99 -9.52
N PHE A 235 14.17 0.14 -10.42
CA PHE A 235 13.92 0.27 -11.86
C PHE A 235 12.48 -0.06 -12.23
N VAL A 236 11.93 -1.18 -11.71
CA VAL A 236 10.59 -1.68 -12.06
C VAL A 236 9.52 -0.87 -11.35
N TYR A 237 9.63 -0.68 -10.03
CA TYR A 237 8.62 -0.09 -9.16
C TYR A 237 9.11 1.26 -8.63
N ARG A 238 8.87 2.33 -9.37
CA ARG A 238 9.24 3.68 -8.95
C ARG A 238 8.38 4.12 -7.76
N LYS A 239 9.00 4.72 -6.73
CA LYS A 239 8.36 5.15 -5.46
C LYS A 239 7.19 6.11 -5.69
N TYR A 240 7.25 6.93 -6.74
CA TYR A 240 6.20 7.87 -7.13
C TYR A 240 5.45 7.34 -8.34
N LEU A 241 4.13 7.58 -8.37
CA LEU A 241 3.29 7.24 -9.51
C LEU A 241 3.91 7.72 -10.82
N ASP A 242 4.23 6.78 -11.66
CA ASP A 242 4.90 7.05 -12.92
C ASP A 242 3.87 7.11 -14.05
N TYR A 243 3.15 8.25 -14.12
CA TYR A 243 2.19 8.48 -15.21
C TYR A 243 2.85 8.69 -16.58
N LYS A 244 4.17 8.93 -16.60
CA LYS A 244 4.94 8.82 -17.86
C LYS A 244 4.85 7.39 -18.37
N THR A 245 4.81 6.41 -17.47
CA THR A 245 4.53 5.01 -17.78
C THR A 245 3.16 4.84 -18.44
N ILE A 246 2.11 5.59 -18.09
CA ILE A 246 0.81 5.48 -18.78
C ILE A 246 0.91 5.90 -20.24
N ALA A 247 1.59 7.00 -20.55
CA ALA A 247 1.84 7.42 -21.93
C ALA A 247 2.67 6.37 -22.69
N GLU A 248 3.68 5.79 -22.04
CA GLU A 248 4.54 4.75 -22.60
C GLU A 248 3.80 3.41 -22.73
N ILE A 249 2.92 3.07 -21.78
CA ILE A 249 1.97 1.96 -21.87
C ILE A 249 1.06 2.12 -23.09
N ARG A 250 0.54 3.32 -23.35
CA ARG A 250 -0.23 3.62 -24.57
C ARG A 250 0.60 3.48 -25.85
N ASN A 251 1.84 3.92 -25.82
CA ASN A 251 2.75 3.72 -26.94
C ASN A 251 3.04 2.23 -27.18
N LEU A 252 3.27 1.45 -26.15
CA LEU A 252 3.39 0.00 -26.23
C LEU A 252 2.09 -0.64 -26.77
N LYS A 253 0.91 -0.18 -26.33
CA LYS A 253 -0.38 -0.59 -26.89
C LYS A 253 -0.46 -0.27 -28.39
N LYS A 254 -0.06 0.93 -28.83
CA LYS A 254 -0.03 1.31 -30.26
C LYS A 254 0.91 0.40 -31.07
N LEU A 255 2.06 0.04 -30.50
CA LEU A 255 3.01 -0.91 -31.14
C LEU A 255 2.42 -2.33 -31.21
N ILE A 256 1.76 -2.80 -30.15
CA ILE A 256 1.07 -4.08 -30.13
C ILE A 256 -0.03 -4.11 -31.20
N LYS A 257 -0.84 -3.04 -31.32
CA LYS A 257 -1.87 -2.92 -32.39
C LYS A 257 -1.27 -2.92 -33.79
N LYS A 258 -0.15 -2.23 -34.00
CA LYS A 258 0.54 -2.20 -35.28
C LYS A 258 1.05 -3.60 -35.67
N ASP A 259 1.61 -4.33 -34.74
CA ASP A 259 2.06 -5.72 -34.90
C ASP A 259 0.89 -6.68 -35.24
N LEU A 260 -0.32 -6.39 -34.74
CA LEU A 260 -1.54 -7.15 -35.02
C LEU A 260 -2.03 -6.93 -36.48
N ASN A 261 -2.00 -5.69 -36.94
CA ASN A 261 -2.46 -5.34 -38.29
C ASN A 261 -1.56 -5.90 -39.39
N ASP A 262 -0.27 -6.06 -39.14
CA ASP A 262 0.73 -6.47 -40.12
C ASP A 262 0.73 -7.99 -40.44
N LYS A 263 0.01 -8.85 -39.69
CA LYS A 263 0.21 -10.32 -39.75
C LYS A 263 -1.04 -11.19 -39.79
N ASN A 264 -2.23 -10.74 -40.18
CA ASN A 264 -3.45 -11.60 -40.25
C ASN A 264 -3.67 -12.48 -39.00
N LYS A 265 -3.45 -11.96 -37.78
CA LYS A 265 -3.45 -12.73 -36.53
C LYS A 265 -4.84 -12.93 -35.91
N GLY A 266 -5.91 -12.99 -36.71
CA GLY A 266 -7.28 -13.16 -36.17
C GLY A 266 -7.51 -14.46 -35.40
N ASN A 267 -6.65 -15.46 -35.56
CA ASN A 267 -6.76 -16.78 -34.92
C ASN A 267 -5.70 -17.05 -33.83
N ASP A 268 -5.00 -16.05 -33.32
CA ASP A 268 -3.97 -16.23 -32.28
C ASP A 268 -4.56 -15.92 -30.91
N ILE A 269 -4.63 -16.94 -30.04
CA ILE A 269 -5.22 -16.78 -28.69
C ILE A 269 -4.35 -15.94 -27.76
N LYS A 270 -3.06 -15.86 -28.00
CA LYS A 270 -2.13 -15.10 -27.17
C LYS A 270 -1.95 -13.67 -27.67
N LEU A 271 -1.68 -13.54 -28.96
CA LEU A 271 -1.32 -12.28 -29.59
C LEU A 271 -2.48 -11.60 -30.35
N GLY A 272 -3.62 -12.28 -30.51
CA GLY A 272 -4.83 -11.76 -31.15
C GLY A 272 -5.56 -10.72 -30.29
N TYR A 273 -6.57 -10.07 -30.88
CA TYR A 273 -7.45 -9.14 -30.18
C TYR A 273 -8.14 -9.82 -29.01
N GLY A 274 -8.15 -9.18 -27.84
CA GLY A 274 -8.74 -9.74 -26.63
C GLY A 274 -8.06 -11.02 -26.13
N GLY A 275 -6.80 -11.27 -26.53
CA GLY A 275 -6.03 -12.46 -26.16
C GLY A 275 -5.36 -12.38 -24.79
N ILE A 276 -4.61 -13.43 -24.46
CA ILE A 276 -3.90 -13.57 -23.17
C ILE A 276 -3.02 -12.35 -22.88
N ARG A 277 -2.32 -11.84 -23.90
CA ARG A 277 -1.41 -10.70 -23.78
C ARG A 277 -2.11 -9.42 -23.32
N GLU A 278 -3.35 -9.18 -23.71
CA GLU A 278 -4.11 -8.01 -23.26
C GLU A 278 -4.49 -8.11 -21.79
N ILE A 279 -4.84 -9.31 -21.30
CA ILE A 279 -5.11 -9.56 -19.87
C ILE A 279 -3.84 -9.33 -19.04
N GLU A 280 -2.72 -9.97 -19.44
CA GLU A 280 -1.44 -9.80 -18.75
C GLU A 280 -1.00 -8.33 -18.75
N PHE A 281 -1.25 -7.60 -19.84
CA PHE A 281 -0.89 -6.20 -19.94
C PHE A 281 -1.70 -5.30 -18.98
N ILE A 282 -3.01 -5.56 -18.79
CA ILE A 282 -3.84 -4.85 -17.80
C ILE A 282 -3.25 -5.07 -16.39
N ILE A 283 -2.96 -6.32 -16.04
CA ILE A 283 -2.42 -6.67 -14.72
C ILE A 283 -1.07 -5.98 -14.49
N GLN A 284 -0.14 -6.12 -15.44
CA GLN A 284 1.21 -5.56 -15.33
C GLN A 284 1.22 -4.03 -15.36
N ALA A 285 0.31 -3.42 -16.12
CA ALA A 285 0.14 -1.96 -16.11
C ALA A 285 -0.25 -1.46 -14.71
N LEU A 286 -1.22 -2.12 -14.05
CA LEU A 286 -1.61 -1.78 -12.68
C LEU A 286 -0.47 -2.02 -11.68
N GLN A 287 0.32 -3.08 -11.88
CA GLN A 287 1.53 -3.32 -11.09
C GLN A 287 2.56 -2.19 -11.23
N LEU A 288 2.86 -1.75 -12.45
CA LEU A 288 3.83 -0.67 -12.69
C LEU A 288 3.33 0.67 -12.15
N ILE A 289 2.03 0.94 -12.26
CA ILE A 289 1.43 2.19 -11.79
C ILE A 289 1.38 2.22 -10.25
N ARG A 290 1.05 1.12 -9.59
CA ARG A 290 0.73 1.08 -8.15
C ARG A 290 1.75 0.35 -7.30
N GLY A 291 2.55 -0.56 -7.86
CA GLY A 291 3.49 -1.40 -7.13
C GLY A 291 4.65 -0.64 -6.47
N GLY A 292 4.92 0.60 -6.91
CA GLY A 292 5.87 1.49 -6.23
C GLY A 292 5.43 1.82 -4.79
N LYS A 293 4.13 1.97 -4.56
CA LYS A 293 3.52 2.28 -3.27
C LYS A 293 2.99 1.04 -2.55
N ASN A 294 2.42 0.10 -3.30
CA ASN A 294 1.78 -1.09 -2.76
C ASN A 294 2.64 -2.31 -3.03
N ILE A 295 3.32 -2.78 -2.01
CA ILE A 295 4.21 -3.94 -2.05
C ILE A 295 3.46 -5.22 -2.42
N HIS A 296 2.19 -5.37 -2.03
CA HIS A 296 1.39 -6.55 -2.32
C HIS A 296 1.11 -6.74 -3.81
N LEU A 297 1.27 -5.68 -4.61
CA LEU A 297 1.16 -5.74 -6.07
C LEU A 297 2.46 -6.15 -6.79
N ARG A 298 3.56 -6.41 -6.06
CA ARG A 298 4.87 -6.78 -6.63
C ARG A 298 5.05 -8.30 -6.84
N GLY A 299 3.96 -9.05 -6.83
CA GLY A 299 3.99 -10.48 -7.11
C GLY A 299 4.38 -10.79 -8.56
N ASN A 300 4.81 -12.03 -8.82
CA ASN A 300 5.25 -12.48 -10.14
C ASN A 300 4.15 -13.25 -10.88
N ASN A 301 3.23 -13.90 -10.15
CA ASN A 301 2.15 -14.70 -10.70
C ASN A 301 0.96 -13.81 -11.08
N SER A 302 0.44 -13.95 -12.31
CA SER A 302 -0.63 -13.10 -12.84
C SER A 302 -1.94 -13.24 -12.06
N LEU A 303 -2.34 -14.46 -11.67
CA LEU A 303 -3.59 -14.68 -10.97
C LEU A 303 -3.54 -14.20 -9.51
N ASP A 304 -2.42 -14.41 -8.83
CA ASP A 304 -2.21 -13.93 -7.47
C ASP A 304 -2.24 -12.41 -7.43
N VAL A 305 -1.56 -11.77 -8.37
CA VAL A 305 -1.56 -10.30 -8.48
C VAL A 305 -2.94 -9.77 -8.86
N LEU A 306 -3.65 -10.41 -9.78
CA LEU A 306 -5.01 -10.02 -10.12
C LEU A 306 -5.95 -10.10 -8.90
N GLN A 307 -5.77 -11.10 -8.04
CA GLN A 307 -6.48 -11.21 -6.76
C GLN A 307 -6.13 -10.05 -5.83
N GLN A 308 -4.85 -9.67 -5.73
CA GLN A 308 -4.43 -8.54 -4.91
C GLN A 308 -4.96 -7.21 -5.45
N ILE A 309 -4.96 -7.01 -6.78
CA ILE A 309 -5.55 -5.83 -7.44
C ILE A 309 -7.03 -5.69 -7.05
N TYR A 310 -7.79 -6.79 -7.03
CA TYR A 310 -9.19 -6.80 -6.59
C TYR A 310 -9.33 -6.49 -5.10
N VAL A 311 -8.53 -7.11 -4.24
CA VAL A 311 -8.54 -6.90 -2.79
C VAL A 311 -8.20 -5.45 -2.43
N GLU A 312 -7.33 -4.81 -3.18
CA GLU A 312 -6.96 -3.40 -3.04
C GLU A 312 -7.99 -2.41 -3.64
N GLY A 313 -9.12 -2.92 -4.16
CA GLY A 313 -10.20 -2.10 -4.72
C GLY A 313 -9.86 -1.41 -6.05
N LEU A 314 -8.81 -1.86 -6.75
CA LEU A 314 -8.36 -1.28 -8.02
C LEU A 314 -9.16 -1.79 -9.23
N LEU A 315 -9.94 -2.85 -9.04
CA LEU A 315 -10.83 -3.43 -10.04
C LEU A 315 -12.18 -3.79 -9.43
N PRO A 316 -13.31 -3.48 -10.11
CA PRO A 316 -14.63 -3.95 -9.73
C PRO A 316 -14.72 -5.49 -9.78
N GLN A 317 -15.54 -6.08 -8.92
CA GLN A 317 -15.71 -7.54 -8.84
C GLN A 317 -16.07 -8.20 -10.19
N LYS A 318 -16.89 -7.53 -11.01
CA LYS A 318 -17.29 -8.01 -12.33
C LYS A 318 -16.11 -8.15 -13.27
N GLU A 319 -15.24 -7.14 -13.31
CA GLU A 319 -14.05 -7.09 -14.17
C GLU A 319 -12.99 -8.09 -13.68
N TYR A 320 -12.79 -8.18 -12.37
CA TYR A 320 -11.91 -9.19 -11.77
C TYR A 320 -12.31 -10.62 -12.18
N ARG A 321 -13.60 -10.97 -12.07
CA ARG A 321 -14.09 -12.29 -12.46
C ARG A 321 -13.90 -12.53 -13.96
N LEU A 322 -14.26 -11.55 -14.78
CA LEU A 322 -14.09 -11.64 -16.23
C LEU A 322 -12.63 -11.93 -16.61
N LEU A 323 -11.69 -11.15 -16.07
CA LEU A 323 -10.26 -11.31 -16.35
C LEU A 323 -9.76 -12.68 -15.87
N LYS A 324 -10.10 -13.10 -14.65
CA LYS A 324 -9.67 -14.37 -14.07
C LYS A 324 -10.18 -15.56 -14.85
N ASP A 325 -11.49 -15.62 -15.08
CA ASP A 325 -12.13 -16.79 -15.72
C ASP A 325 -11.71 -16.91 -17.19
N THR A 326 -11.58 -15.77 -17.88
CA THR A 326 -11.11 -15.75 -19.27
C THR A 326 -9.62 -16.11 -19.36
N TYR A 327 -8.80 -15.63 -18.45
CA TYR A 327 -7.37 -15.98 -18.41
C TYR A 327 -7.19 -17.49 -18.26
N ILE A 328 -7.85 -18.11 -17.28
CA ILE A 328 -7.79 -19.56 -17.06
C ILE A 328 -8.30 -20.32 -18.30
N PHE A 329 -9.41 -19.88 -18.88
CA PHE A 329 -9.95 -20.52 -20.09
C PHE A 329 -8.96 -20.44 -21.26
N PHE A 330 -8.40 -19.27 -21.53
CA PHE A 330 -7.45 -19.08 -22.64
C PHE A 330 -6.15 -19.87 -22.43
N ARG A 331 -5.68 -19.94 -21.19
CA ARG A 331 -4.48 -20.73 -20.86
C ARG A 331 -4.73 -22.23 -21.05
N ASN A 332 -5.91 -22.72 -20.67
CA ASN A 332 -6.31 -24.10 -20.96
C ASN A 332 -6.38 -24.38 -22.47
N VAL A 333 -6.92 -23.42 -23.25
CA VAL A 333 -6.93 -23.54 -24.72
C VAL A 333 -5.49 -23.57 -25.26
N GLU A 334 -4.61 -22.69 -24.78
CA GLU A 334 -3.18 -22.65 -25.16
C GLU A 334 -2.50 -24.00 -24.85
N HIS A 335 -2.73 -24.60 -23.66
CA HIS A 335 -2.18 -25.92 -23.29
C HIS A 335 -2.67 -27.01 -24.25
N ARG A 336 -3.98 -27.09 -24.52
CA ARG A 336 -4.53 -28.15 -25.37
C ARG A 336 -4.10 -28.04 -26.82
N ILE A 337 -3.86 -26.84 -27.34
CA ILE A 337 -3.23 -26.64 -28.65
C ILE A 337 -1.79 -27.18 -28.64
N GLN A 338 -1.02 -26.91 -27.57
CA GLN A 338 0.37 -27.37 -27.44
C GLN A 338 0.47 -28.90 -27.24
N TYR A 339 -0.49 -29.51 -26.54
CA TYR A 339 -0.55 -30.97 -26.35
C TYR A 339 -0.70 -31.76 -27.64
N GLN A 340 -1.17 -31.14 -28.71
CA GLN A 340 -1.34 -31.87 -29.97
C GLN A 340 -0.02 -32.44 -30.49
N ASP A 341 1.08 -31.67 -30.47
CA ASP A 341 2.35 -32.07 -31.06
C ASP A 341 3.60 -31.67 -30.23
N ASP A 342 3.46 -31.25 -28.98
CA ASP A 342 4.53 -30.68 -28.15
C ASP A 342 5.25 -29.52 -28.87
N LYS A 343 4.43 -28.58 -29.44
CA LYS A 343 4.95 -27.45 -30.19
C LYS A 343 4.52 -26.14 -29.52
N GLN A 344 5.43 -25.19 -29.50
CA GLN A 344 5.12 -23.81 -29.07
C GLN A 344 4.27 -23.11 -30.16
N THR A 345 2.97 -23.21 -30.04
CA THR A 345 2.01 -22.53 -30.92
C THR A 345 0.87 -21.93 -30.12
N HIS A 346 0.31 -20.84 -30.63
CA HIS A 346 -0.84 -20.13 -30.06
C HIS A 346 -1.99 -19.99 -31.09
N LEU A 347 -1.82 -20.59 -32.26
CA LEU A 347 -2.80 -20.49 -33.35
C LEU A 347 -3.92 -21.50 -33.13
N ILE A 348 -5.15 -21.00 -33.14
CA ILE A 348 -6.33 -21.86 -33.10
C ILE A 348 -6.40 -22.66 -34.38
N PRO A 349 -6.43 -23.98 -34.32
CA PRO A 349 -6.46 -24.82 -35.51
C PRO A 349 -7.78 -24.71 -36.26
N ASN A 350 -7.80 -25.14 -37.49
CA ASN A 350 -9.00 -25.18 -38.36
C ASN A 350 -9.36 -26.65 -38.66
N GLY A 351 -10.56 -26.83 -39.21
CA GLY A 351 -11.01 -28.12 -39.71
C GLY A 351 -11.12 -29.20 -38.62
N ASP A 352 -10.58 -30.40 -38.86
CA ASP A 352 -10.70 -31.52 -37.93
C ASP A 352 -9.89 -31.31 -36.65
N ASP A 353 -8.78 -30.63 -36.70
CA ASP A 353 -8.00 -30.31 -35.48
C ASP A 353 -8.76 -29.33 -34.55
N LEU A 354 -9.62 -28.45 -35.10
CA LEU A 354 -10.54 -27.62 -34.31
C LEU A 354 -11.62 -28.46 -33.62
N LYS A 355 -12.16 -29.46 -34.31
CA LYS A 355 -13.14 -30.37 -33.71
C LYS A 355 -12.51 -31.15 -32.55
N ILE A 356 -11.29 -31.65 -32.72
CA ILE A 356 -10.55 -32.33 -31.68
C ILE A 356 -10.32 -31.43 -30.47
N LEU A 357 -9.94 -30.16 -30.70
CA LEU A 357 -9.77 -29.18 -29.66
C LEU A 357 -11.09 -28.90 -28.92
N ALA A 358 -12.18 -28.65 -29.63
CA ALA A 358 -13.49 -28.40 -29.05
C ALA A 358 -14.01 -29.61 -28.24
N ASP A 359 -13.84 -30.84 -28.79
CA ASP A 359 -14.23 -32.09 -28.14
C ASP A 359 -13.48 -32.28 -26.80
N SER A 360 -12.21 -31.88 -26.73
CA SER A 360 -11.43 -31.89 -25.46
C SER A 360 -12.01 -30.99 -24.36
N PHE A 361 -12.84 -29.99 -24.74
CA PHE A 361 -13.64 -29.16 -23.82
C PHE A 361 -15.07 -29.65 -23.66
N SER A 362 -15.42 -30.82 -24.22
CA SER A 362 -16.78 -31.34 -24.28
C SER A 362 -17.76 -30.37 -24.97
N MET A 363 -17.31 -29.73 -26.04
CA MET A 363 -18.07 -28.71 -26.80
C MET A 363 -18.06 -29.02 -28.30
N GLU A 364 -19.13 -28.64 -28.98
CA GLU A 364 -19.16 -28.59 -30.44
C GLU A 364 -18.30 -27.43 -30.96
N ALA A 365 -17.67 -27.57 -32.15
CA ALA A 365 -16.73 -26.60 -32.69
C ALA A 365 -17.32 -25.18 -32.82
N GLU A 366 -18.58 -25.05 -33.24
CA GLU A 366 -19.25 -23.74 -33.34
C GLU A 366 -19.49 -23.11 -31.96
N GLY A 367 -19.91 -23.90 -30.98
CA GLY A 367 -20.12 -23.46 -29.59
C GLY A 367 -18.80 -23.02 -28.94
N PHE A 368 -17.72 -23.76 -29.20
CA PHE A 368 -16.39 -23.41 -28.73
C PHE A 368 -15.91 -22.09 -29.32
N LEU A 369 -16.00 -21.89 -30.63
CA LEU A 369 -15.64 -20.65 -31.31
C LEU A 369 -16.49 -19.47 -30.84
N SER A 370 -17.78 -19.66 -30.65
CA SER A 370 -18.68 -18.63 -30.13
C SER A 370 -18.27 -18.18 -28.73
N LYS A 371 -17.97 -19.11 -27.82
CA LYS A 371 -17.47 -18.82 -26.48
C LYS A 371 -16.14 -18.07 -26.53
N LEU A 372 -15.20 -18.53 -27.37
CA LEU A 372 -13.89 -17.91 -27.53
C LEU A 372 -14.02 -16.48 -28.01
N ASN A 373 -14.77 -16.23 -29.09
CA ASN A 373 -14.98 -14.91 -29.66
C ASN A 373 -15.67 -13.96 -28.67
N ASN A 374 -16.63 -14.42 -27.90
CA ASN A 374 -17.30 -13.62 -26.88
C ASN A 374 -16.30 -13.18 -25.78
N CYS A 375 -15.49 -14.11 -25.28
CA CYS A 375 -14.45 -13.80 -24.32
C CYS A 375 -13.44 -12.77 -24.87
N GLN A 376 -12.98 -12.98 -26.12
CA GLN A 376 -12.05 -12.05 -26.78
C GLN A 376 -12.66 -10.64 -26.93
N GLN A 377 -13.93 -10.53 -27.32
CA GLN A 377 -14.61 -9.24 -27.44
C GLN A 377 -14.75 -8.53 -26.10
N GLN A 378 -15.09 -9.24 -25.03
CA GLN A 378 -15.22 -8.67 -23.70
C GLN A 378 -13.86 -8.17 -23.16
N ILE A 379 -12.78 -8.95 -23.34
CA ILE A 379 -11.43 -8.53 -22.93
C ILE A 379 -10.95 -7.33 -23.75
N ASN A 380 -11.14 -7.34 -25.06
CA ASN A 380 -10.75 -6.21 -25.89
C ASN A 380 -11.53 -4.94 -25.54
N PHE A 381 -12.84 -5.06 -25.27
CA PHE A 381 -13.64 -3.92 -24.78
C PHE A 381 -13.07 -3.35 -23.47
N LEU A 382 -12.75 -4.22 -22.52
CA LEU A 382 -12.16 -3.82 -21.25
C LEU A 382 -10.78 -3.17 -21.47
N PHE A 383 -9.93 -3.79 -22.26
CA PHE A 383 -8.59 -3.29 -22.61
C PHE A 383 -8.63 -1.92 -23.30
N GLU A 384 -9.56 -1.73 -24.26
CA GLU A 384 -9.78 -0.44 -24.90
C GLU A 384 -10.23 0.61 -23.86
N GLY A 385 -11.19 0.26 -22.99
CA GLY A 385 -11.68 1.15 -21.95
C GLY A 385 -10.61 1.61 -20.96
N PHE A 386 -9.67 0.73 -20.59
CA PHE A 386 -8.56 1.08 -19.69
C PHE A 386 -7.59 2.14 -20.25
N PHE A 387 -7.47 2.25 -21.60
CA PHE A 387 -6.41 3.05 -22.22
C PHE A 387 -6.92 4.07 -23.25
N ASN A 388 -8.23 4.14 -23.53
CA ASN A 388 -8.80 5.06 -24.50
C ASN A 388 -9.28 6.35 -23.84
N GLN A 389 -8.42 7.35 -23.81
CA GLN A 389 -8.81 8.75 -23.92
C GLN A 389 -7.83 9.42 -24.87
N ASP A 390 -8.01 9.22 -26.17
CA ASP A 390 -7.37 10.04 -27.21
C ASP A 390 -8.04 11.43 -27.17
N LYS A 391 -7.66 12.26 -26.20
CA LYS A 391 -7.83 13.70 -26.33
C LYS A 391 -6.66 14.16 -27.22
N GLN A 392 -6.99 14.59 -28.45
CA GLN A 392 -6.03 15.18 -29.38
C GLN A 392 -5.35 16.35 -28.68
N GLU A 393 -4.03 16.27 -28.55
CA GLU A 393 -3.17 17.38 -28.08
C GLU A 393 -2.90 18.36 -29.23
N ASP A 394 -3.96 18.85 -29.92
CA ASP A 394 -3.82 19.90 -30.91
C ASP A 394 -3.62 21.26 -30.19
N GLN A 395 -2.86 22.17 -30.81
CA GLN A 395 -2.69 23.54 -30.34
C GLN A 395 -4.05 24.24 -30.24
N LYS A 396 -4.64 24.19 -29.04
CA LYS A 396 -5.90 24.91 -28.72
C LYS A 396 -5.58 26.29 -28.18
N THR A 397 -6.34 27.27 -28.63
CA THR A 397 -6.47 28.55 -27.92
C THR A 397 -7.36 28.30 -26.71
N TYR A 398 -6.80 28.45 -25.51
CA TYR A 398 -7.53 28.25 -24.25
C TYR A 398 -8.40 29.47 -23.97
N LEU A 399 -9.67 29.25 -23.63
CA LEU A 399 -10.66 30.31 -23.38
C LEU A 399 -10.93 30.41 -21.88
N TYR A 400 -10.56 31.52 -21.28
CA TYR A 400 -10.89 31.86 -19.89
C TYR A 400 -12.08 32.77 -19.87
N LYS A 401 -13.00 32.55 -18.94
CA LYS A 401 -14.21 33.35 -18.76
C LYS A 401 -13.96 34.55 -17.82
N ASN A 402 -13.04 34.38 -16.85
CA ASN A 402 -12.65 35.45 -15.94
C ASN A 402 -11.30 36.06 -16.38
N GLU A 403 -11.28 37.35 -16.73
CA GLU A 403 -10.08 38.05 -17.19
C GLU A 403 -8.98 38.14 -16.10
N ASN A 404 -9.32 38.15 -14.82
CA ASN A 404 -8.33 38.10 -13.73
C ASN A 404 -7.59 36.74 -13.72
N ASN A 405 -8.34 35.65 -13.85
CA ASN A 405 -7.77 34.30 -13.90
C ASN A 405 -6.85 34.14 -15.10
N LYS A 406 -7.26 34.65 -16.28
CA LYS A 406 -6.44 34.72 -17.47
C LYS A 406 -5.13 35.47 -17.22
N THR A 407 -5.19 36.65 -16.58
CA THR A 407 -4.00 37.45 -16.27
C THR A 407 -3.02 36.68 -15.36
N ILE A 408 -3.53 35.93 -14.39
CA ILE A 408 -2.70 35.08 -13.51
C ILE A 408 -1.96 34.00 -14.33
N VAL A 409 -2.67 33.33 -15.25
CA VAL A 409 -2.08 32.29 -16.10
C VAL A 409 -1.07 32.89 -17.11
N ASP A 410 -1.37 34.06 -17.69
CA ASP A 410 -0.45 34.74 -18.62
C ASP A 410 0.85 35.13 -17.91
N ASN A 411 0.79 35.56 -16.65
CA ASN A 411 1.97 35.86 -15.84
C ASN A 411 2.79 34.59 -15.54
N LEU A 412 2.12 33.45 -15.27
CA LEU A 412 2.80 32.17 -15.10
C LEU A 412 3.56 31.78 -16.38
N CYS A 413 2.93 31.92 -17.55
CA CYS A 413 3.53 31.58 -18.84
C CYS A 413 4.81 32.37 -19.17
N GLN A 414 4.94 33.58 -18.59
CA GLN A 414 6.15 34.41 -18.74
C GLN A 414 7.25 34.05 -17.74
N SER A 415 6.97 33.23 -16.74
CA SER A 415 7.93 32.89 -15.68
C SER A 415 9.07 31.99 -16.16
N LYS A 416 10.27 32.16 -15.57
CA LYS A 416 11.42 31.28 -15.84
C LYS A 416 11.14 29.81 -15.45
N ARG A 417 10.26 29.58 -14.52
CA ARG A 417 9.89 28.25 -14.06
C ARG A 417 9.05 27.55 -15.11
N TRP A 418 8.09 28.24 -15.71
CA TRP A 418 7.28 27.75 -16.81
C TRP A 418 8.11 27.32 -18.02
N GLN A 419 9.06 28.17 -18.43
CA GLN A 419 9.91 27.90 -19.60
C GLN A 419 10.77 26.63 -19.46
N LYS A 420 11.00 26.16 -18.24
CA LYS A 420 11.71 24.89 -17.97
C LYS A 420 10.82 23.65 -18.04
N LEU A 421 9.50 23.81 -18.10
CA LEU A 421 8.59 22.68 -18.19
C LEU A 421 8.57 22.12 -19.62
N PRO A 422 8.43 20.79 -19.81
CA PRO A 422 8.20 20.20 -21.13
C PRO A 422 6.93 20.77 -21.78
N ALA A 423 6.95 21.00 -23.11
CA ALA A 423 5.81 21.57 -23.85
C ALA A 423 4.49 20.80 -23.61
N ILE A 424 4.56 19.47 -23.54
CA ILE A 424 3.40 18.62 -23.21
C ILE A 424 2.81 18.96 -21.82
N SER A 425 3.66 19.18 -20.82
CA SER A 425 3.20 19.57 -19.48
C SER A 425 2.60 20.95 -19.47
N GLN A 426 3.17 21.89 -20.23
CA GLN A 426 2.62 23.26 -20.38
C GLN A 426 1.20 23.21 -20.95
N ASN A 427 0.98 22.50 -22.06
CA ASN A 427 -0.34 22.37 -22.70
C ASN A 427 -1.36 21.72 -21.74
N ARG A 428 -0.98 20.68 -21.01
CA ARG A 428 -1.85 20.04 -20.02
C ARG A 428 -2.24 20.97 -18.88
N ILE A 429 -1.29 21.75 -18.35
CA ILE A 429 -1.56 22.73 -17.28
C ILE A 429 -2.52 23.81 -17.77
N LEU A 430 -2.32 24.34 -18.99
CA LEU A 430 -3.23 25.34 -19.56
C LEU A 430 -4.65 24.78 -19.71
N TYR A 431 -4.80 23.54 -20.15
CA TYR A 431 -6.09 22.85 -20.19
C TYR A 431 -6.72 22.70 -18.80
N LEU A 432 -5.94 22.34 -17.77
CA LEU A 432 -6.45 22.23 -16.42
C LEU A 432 -6.92 23.58 -15.87
N PHE A 433 -6.25 24.69 -16.20
CA PHE A 433 -6.70 26.02 -15.81
C PHE A 433 -7.96 26.46 -16.55
N GLU A 434 -8.13 26.09 -17.83
CA GLU A 434 -9.39 26.30 -18.55
C GLU A 434 -10.55 25.55 -17.88
N VAL A 435 -10.32 24.29 -17.51
CA VAL A 435 -11.32 23.47 -16.77
C VAL A 435 -11.63 24.07 -15.40
N LEU A 436 -10.61 24.54 -14.68
CA LEU A 436 -10.77 25.19 -13.37
C LEU A 436 -11.64 26.44 -13.46
N ASP A 437 -11.36 27.31 -14.41
CA ASP A 437 -12.10 28.53 -14.64
C ASP A 437 -13.56 28.24 -15.00
N ALA A 438 -13.79 27.27 -15.88
CA ALA A 438 -15.12 26.85 -16.30
C ALA A 438 -15.92 26.21 -15.16
N GLU A 439 -15.30 25.41 -14.30
CA GLU A 439 -15.97 24.73 -13.18
C GLU A 439 -16.36 25.73 -12.07
N ILE A 440 -15.48 26.71 -11.79
CA ILE A 440 -15.79 27.78 -10.82
C ILE A 440 -17.05 28.56 -11.23
N GLU A 441 -17.17 28.91 -12.51
CA GLU A 441 -18.35 29.61 -13.00
C GLU A 441 -19.59 28.70 -13.01
N ALA A 442 -19.45 27.45 -13.46
CA ALA A 442 -20.58 26.52 -13.56
C ALA A 442 -21.20 26.19 -12.19
N GLU A 443 -20.38 26.03 -11.15
CA GLU A 443 -20.80 25.67 -9.79
C GLU A 443 -21.03 26.93 -8.90
N GLY A 444 -20.68 28.12 -9.39
CA GLY A 444 -20.83 29.39 -8.64
C GLY A 444 -19.90 29.50 -7.43
N TYR A 445 -18.71 28.94 -7.54
CA TYR A 445 -17.71 28.97 -6.48
C TYR A 445 -17.04 30.35 -6.38
N ASP A 446 -16.42 30.64 -5.22
CA ASP A 446 -15.66 31.88 -4.97
C ASP A 446 -14.39 31.92 -5.86
N ASP A 447 -14.06 33.06 -6.44
CA ASP A 447 -12.87 33.27 -7.29
C ASP A 447 -11.55 32.94 -6.55
N GLN A 448 -11.52 33.01 -5.22
CA GLN A 448 -10.33 32.59 -4.43
C GLN A 448 -9.98 31.13 -4.60
N ILE A 449 -10.91 30.30 -5.05
CA ILE A 449 -10.65 28.87 -5.29
C ILE A 449 -9.68 28.69 -6.46
N PHE A 450 -9.75 29.58 -7.46
CA PHE A 450 -8.78 29.58 -8.56
C PHE A 450 -7.36 29.69 -8.02
N ILE A 451 -7.10 30.64 -7.12
CA ILE A 451 -5.76 30.84 -6.53
C ILE A 451 -5.30 29.60 -5.75
N LYS A 452 -6.18 28.99 -4.96
CA LYS A 452 -5.84 27.79 -4.15
C LYS A 452 -5.44 26.61 -5.04
N VAL A 453 -6.22 26.34 -6.09
CA VAL A 453 -5.94 25.24 -7.01
C VAL A 453 -4.76 25.57 -7.93
N TYR A 454 -4.62 26.83 -8.35
CA TYR A 454 -3.45 27.34 -9.07
C TYR A 454 -2.17 27.05 -8.28
N ASP A 455 -2.12 27.41 -7.00
CA ASP A 455 -0.96 27.14 -6.12
C ASP A 455 -0.65 25.64 -5.99
N LEU A 456 -1.68 24.79 -5.96
CA LEU A 456 -1.50 23.34 -6.00
C LEU A 456 -0.83 22.90 -7.30
N ILE A 457 -1.40 23.32 -8.44
CA ILE A 457 -0.85 22.99 -9.78
C ILE A 457 0.58 23.49 -9.91
N GLU A 458 0.88 24.72 -9.50
CA GLU A 458 2.24 25.27 -9.51
C GLU A 458 3.21 24.45 -8.66
N THR A 459 2.78 24.03 -7.49
CA THR A 459 3.60 23.20 -6.58
C THR A 459 3.96 21.86 -7.22
N ILE A 460 3.01 21.23 -7.92
CA ILE A 460 3.22 19.92 -8.56
C ILE A 460 3.68 20.01 -10.03
N ALA A 461 3.76 21.20 -10.63
CA ALA A 461 4.06 21.40 -12.05
C ALA A 461 5.37 20.74 -12.52
N SER A 462 6.41 20.72 -11.67
CA SER A 462 7.67 20.02 -11.94
C SER A 462 7.55 18.50 -11.93
N ARG A 463 6.47 17.97 -11.35
CA ARG A 463 6.16 16.54 -11.29
C ARG A 463 5.16 16.20 -12.38
N SER A 464 5.64 16.08 -13.62
CA SER A 464 4.81 15.86 -14.82
C SER A 464 3.78 14.74 -14.70
N ASN A 465 4.00 13.81 -13.77
CA ASN A 465 3.13 12.66 -13.54
C ASN A 465 1.77 13.08 -12.95
N TYR A 466 1.74 13.99 -11.97
CA TYR A 466 0.47 14.45 -11.38
C TYR A 466 -0.32 15.32 -12.35
N ILE A 467 0.37 16.14 -13.16
CA ILE A 467 -0.27 16.93 -14.21
C ILE A 467 -0.90 16.02 -15.27
N ALA A 468 -0.18 14.97 -15.68
CA ALA A 468 -0.70 13.96 -16.59
C ALA A 468 -1.92 13.24 -15.99
N PHE A 469 -1.89 12.92 -14.69
CA PHE A 469 -2.99 12.28 -14.00
C PHE A 469 -4.26 13.14 -14.01
N PHE A 470 -4.18 14.39 -13.63
CA PHE A 470 -5.35 15.28 -13.64
C PHE A 470 -5.89 15.52 -15.06
N PHE A 471 -5.00 15.58 -16.05
CA PHE A 471 -5.40 15.70 -17.45
C PHE A 471 -6.17 14.47 -17.94
N GLU A 472 -5.75 13.27 -17.53
CA GLU A 472 -6.36 12.01 -17.92
C GLU A 472 -7.66 11.74 -17.13
N TYR A 473 -7.67 12.03 -15.83
CA TYR A 473 -8.78 11.82 -14.91
C TYR A 473 -9.38 13.15 -14.49
N ILE A 474 -10.05 13.82 -15.44
CA ILE A 474 -10.57 15.16 -15.23
C ILE A 474 -11.60 15.23 -14.09
N GLU A 475 -12.36 14.16 -13.86
CA GLU A 475 -13.31 14.08 -12.74
C GLU A 475 -12.58 14.07 -11.39
N CYS A 476 -11.38 13.51 -11.30
CA CYS A 476 -10.56 13.66 -10.10
C CYS A 476 -10.12 15.10 -9.88
N PHE A 477 -9.77 15.82 -10.96
CA PHE A 477 -9.42 17.22 -10.86
C PHE A 477 -10.62 18.08 -10.42
N LYS A 478 -11.82 17.82 -10.95
CA LYS A 478 -13.05 18.48 -10.49
C LYS A 478 -13.35 18.18 -9.02
N THR A 479 -13.11 16.95 -8.55
CA THR A 479 -13.23 16.63 -7.13
C THR A 479 -12.23 17.44 -6.28
N ILE A 480 -11.02 17.70 -6.76
CA ILE A 480 -10.05 18.58 -6.09
C ILE A 480 -10.58 20.02 -6.03
N ILE A 481 -11.22 20.53 -7.10
CA ILE A 481 -11.84 21.85 -7.11
C ILE A 481 -12.98 21.91 -6.07
N GLU A 482 -13.84 20.90 -6.01
CA GLU A 482 -14.88 20.77 -4.99
C GLU A 482 -14.28 20.78 -3.57
N PHE A 483 -13.20 20.02 -3.33
CA PHE A 483 -12.53 20.03 -2.03
C PHE A 483 -11.93 21.39 -1.68
N ALA A 484 -11.36 22.11 -2.66
CA ALA A 484 -10.83 23.45 -2.48
C ALA A 484 -11.92 24.45 -2.06
N SER A 485 -13.18 24.25 -2.52
CA SER A 485 -14.31 25.09 -2.13
C SER A 485 -14.75 24.87 -0.67
N LYS A 486 -14.51 23.66 -0.14
CA LYS A 486 -14.95 23.26 1.21
C LYS A 486 -13.85 23.39 2.26
N SER A 487 -12.57 23.23 1.89
CA SER A 487 -11.46 23.20 2.84
C SER A 487 -10.13 23.62 2.21
N THR A 488 -9.55 24.69 2.77
CA THR A 488 -8.17 25.09 2.42
C THR A 488 -7.14 24.09 2.92
N TRP A 489 -7.37 23.53 4.11
CA TRP A 489 -6.47 22.56 4.74
C TRP A 489 -6.22 21.34 3.84
N ILE A 490 -7.25 20.82 3.16
CA ILE A 490 -7.10 19.61 2.33
C ILE A 490 -6.18 19.88 1.14
N ILE A 491 -6.26 21.08 0.56
CA ILE A 491 -5.36 21.49 -0.54
C ILE A 491 -3.93 21.66 -0.03
N ASP A 492 -3.75 22.29 1.13
CA ASP A 492 -2.43 22.44 1.76
C ASP A 492 -1.85 21.08 2.16
N TYR A 493 -2.71 20.15 2.57
CA TYR A 493 -2.30 18.79 2.90
C TYR A 493 -1.84 18.01 1.67
N ILE A 494 -2.55 18.12 0.55
CA ILE A 494 -2.15 17.55 -0.73
C ILE A 494 -0.84 18.17 -1.24
N LYS A 495 -0.65 19.50 -1.09
CA LYS A 495 0.62 20.16 -1.47
C LYS A 495 1.80 19.57 -0.71
N LYS A 496 1.63 19.30 0.59
CA LYS A 496 2.66 18.67 1.44
C LYS A 496 2.86 17.20 1.10
N HIS A 497 1.79 16.49 0.75
CA HIS A 497 1.76 15.06 0.48
C HIS A 497 1.11 14.74 -0.86
N PRO A 498 1.71 15.11 -2.00
CA PRO A 498 1.10 14.92 -3.34
C PRO A 498 0.77 13.47 -3.69
N ILE A 499 1.37 12.53 -2.97
CA ILE A 499 1.10 11.08 -3.07
C ILE A 499 -0.37 10.74 -2.80
N LEU A 500 -1.11 11.61 -2.08
CA LEU A 500 -2.50 11.42 -1.72
C LEU A 500 -3.49 11.74 -2.86
N ILE A 501 -3.02 12.37 -3.94
CA ILE A 501 -3.86 12.66 -5.13
C ILE A 501 -4.52 11.37 -5.66
N ASP A 502 -3.81 10.25 -5.58
CA ASP A 502 -4.33 8.96 -6.03
C ASP A 502 -5.48 8.42 -5.21
N ASP A 503 -5.52 8.77 -3.92
CA ASP A 503 -6.54 8.30 -2.98
C ASP A 503 -7.87 9.07 -3.16
N VAL A 504 -7.88 10.18 -3.91
CA VAL A 504 -9.08 10.96 -4.23
C VAL A 504 -10.11 10.15 -5.03
N LEU A 505 -9.65 9.27 -5.95
CA LEU A 505 -10.50 8.44 -6.81
C LEU A 505 -11.12 7.23 -6.09
N ILE A 506 -10.47 6.72 -5.04
CA ILE A 506 -10.77 5.38 -4.48
C ILE A 506 -11.91 5.44 -3.45
N ASN A 507 -12.19 6.60 -2.87
CA ASN A 507 -13.07 6.71 -1.72
C ASN A 507 -14.43 7.33 -2.05
N GLU A 508 -15.36 6.53 -2.56
CA GLU A 508 -16.79 6.89 -2.61
C GLU A 508 -17.57 6.51 -1.33
N GLY A 509 -16.93 5.80 -0.39
CA GLY A 509 -17.57 5.23 0.80
C GLY A 509 -17.27 5.94 2.11
N MET A 510 -17.93 5.49 3.18
CA MET A 510 -17.69 5.90 4.56
C MET A 510 -16.32 5.40 5.02
N PHE A 511 -15.56 6.24 5.74
CA PHE A 511 -14.31 5.82 6.38
C PHE A 511 -14.57 4.67 7.34
N GLN A 512 -13.95 3.52 7.06
CA GLN A 512 -14.04 2.33 7.88
C GLN A 512 -12.72 1.56 7.79
N VAL A 513 -12.09 1.29 8.93
CA VAL A 513 -10.78 0.64 9.01
C VAL A 513 -10.88 -0.59 9.89
N ASP A 514 -10.45 -1.73 9.37
CA ASP A 514 -10.15 -2.93 10.14
C ASP A 514 -8.69 -2.83 10.62
N TYR A 515 -8.48 -2.37 11.86
CA TYR A 515 -7.16 -2.14 12.42
C TYR A 515 -6.36 -3.43 12.63
N ASP A 516 -7.00 -4.58 12.87
CA ASP A 516 -6.29 -5.86 13.02
C ASP A 516 -5.73 -6.33 11.68
N GLN A 517 -6.53 -6.26 10.62
CA GLN A 517 -6.07 -6.58 9.28
C GLN A 517 -4.99 -5.59 8.79
N LEU A 518 -5.18 -4.30 9.08
CA LEU A 518 -4.22 -3.26 8.74
C LEU A 518 -2.89 -3.48 9.44
N TYR A 519 -2.91 -3.87 10.71
CA TYR A 519 -1.72 -4.20 11.49
C TYR A 519 -0.92 -5.33 10.87
N ALA A 520 -1.58 -6.45 10.55
CA ALA A 520 -0.93 -7.61 9.94
C ALA A 520 -0.26 -7.23 8.60
N ARG A 521 -0.98 -6.54 7.71
CA ARG A 521 -0.46 -6.08 6.41
C ARG A 521 0.72 -5.11 6.56
N THR A 522 0.65 -4.22 7.55
CA THR A 522 1.72 -3.24 7.75
C THR A 522 2.98 -3.91 8.27
N LEU A 523 2.88 -4.89 9.16
CA LEU A 523 4.03 -5.68 9.61
C LEU A 523 4.68 -6.45 8.46
N ASP A 524 3.87 -7.07 7.59
CA ASP A 524 4.38 -7.73 6.38
C ASP A 524 5.15 -6.74 5.51
N SER A 525 4.58 -5.55 5.27
CA SER A 525 5.23 -4.49 4.48
C SER A 525 6.55 -4.02 5.11
N LEU A 526 6.59 -3.85 6.44
CA LEU A 526 7.82 -3.47 7.17
C LEU A 526 8.89 -4.56 7.11
N SER A 527 8.51 -5.83 7.01
CA SER A 527 9.45 -6.95 6.89
C SER A 527 10.11 -7.07 5.51
N MET A 528 9.54 -6.42 4.49
CA MET A 528 10.02 -6.49 3.11
C MET A 528 11.20 -5.55 2.81
N THR A 529 11.56 -4.65 3.70
CA THR A 529 12.74 -3.79 3.61
C THR A 529 13.50 -3.80 4.91
N ASP A 530 14.84 -3.83 4.84
CA ASP A 530 15.73 -3.79 6.01
C ASP A 530 16.18 -2.35 6.34
N GLN A 531 15.87 -1.37 5.48
CA GLN A 531 16.24 0.03 5.66
C GLN A 531 15.25 0.76 6.57
N LEU A 532 15.76 1.26 7.72
CA LEU A 532 14.91 1.90 8.73
C LEU A 532 14.17 3.13 8.18
N ASP A 533 14.84 3.94 7.37
CA ASP A 533 14.23 5.16 6.81
C ASP A 533 13.04 4.84 5.90
N GLU A 534 13.14 3.77 5.08
CA GLU A 534 12.04 3.30 4.26
C GLU A 534 10.89 2.74 5.11
N GLN A 535 11.22 2.01 6.18
CA GLN A 535 10.23 1.48 7.12
C GLN A 535 9.46 2.62 7.81
N LEU A 536 10.16 3.67 8.23
CA LEU A 536 9.53 4.85 8.84
C LEU A 536 8.71 5.66 7.82
N ASP A 537 9.17 5.77 6.57
CA ASP A 537 8.40 6.42 5.51
C ASP A 537 7.09 5.67 5.21
N LEU A 538 7.10 4.33 5.21
CA LEU A 538 5.89 3.52 5.05
C LEU A 538 4.84 3.81 6.15
N LEU A 539 5.28 3.94 7.40
CA LEU A 539 4.38 4.29 8.51
C LEU A 539 3.77 5.68 8.32
N ARG A 540 4.58 6.67 7.90
CA ARG A 540 4.11 8.05 7.66
C ARG A 540 3.14 8.14 6.49
N ASP A 541 3.46 7.52 5.37
CA ASP A 541 2.60 7.47 4.20
C ASP A 541 1.25 6.82 4.55
N LEU A 542 1.26 5.74 5.32
CA LEU A 542 0.04 5.09 5.79
C LEU A 542 -0.80 6.02 6.71
N LYS A 543 -0.15 6.69 7.66
CA LYS A 543 -0.84 7.65 8.54
C LYS A 543 -1.47 8.78 7.73
N HIS A 544 -0.72 9.37 6.80
CA HIS A 544 -1.24 10.45 5.96
C HIS A 544 -2.41 9.98 5.08
N LYS A 545 -2.35 8.76 4.58
CA LYS A 545 -3.46 8.15 3.83
C LYS A 545 -4.73 8.02 4.68
N LEU A 546 -4.64 7.46 5.89
CA LEU A 546 -5.79 7.28 6.78
C LEU A 546 -6.41 8.63 7.19
N VAL A 547 -5.58 9.60 7.57
CA VAL A 547 -6.04 10.95 7.93
C VAL A 547 -6.72 11.64 6.75
N PHE A 548 -6.18 11.49 5.55
CA PHE A 548 -6.74 12.09 4.34
C PHE A 548 -8.09 11.45 3.96
N GLN A 549 -8.21 10.13 4.03
CA GLN A 549 -9.46 9.41 3.77
C GLN A 549 -10.56 9.81 4.77
N LEU A 550 -10.19 9.97 6.04
CA LEU A 550 -11.09 10.46 7.08
C LEU A 550 -11.58 11.88 6.77
N ALA A 551 -10.68 12.77 6.36
CA ALA A 551 -11.01 14.16 5.99
C ALA A 551 -11.94 14.23 4.76
N ILE A 552 -11.74 13.40 3.75
CA ILE A 552 -12.64 13.27 2.61
C ILE A 552 -14.05 12.88 3.08
N SER A 553 -14.17 11.88 3.95
CA SER A 553 -15.47 11.42 4.46
C SER A 553 -16.18 12.50 5.25
N GLU A 554 -15.44 13.33 6.00
CA GLU A 554 -15.99 14.48 6.72
C GLU A 554 -16.45 15.58 5.78
N ILE A 555 -15.61 16.00 4.82
CA ILE A 555 -15.92 17.08 3.86
C ILE A 555 -17.14 16.73 3.01
N ARG A 556 -17.36 15.44 2.73
CA ARG A 556 -18.57 14.93 2.08
C ARG A 556 -19.80 14.88 3.00
N GLY A 557 -19.63 15.16 4.30
CA GLY A 557 -20.71 15.14 5.29
C GLY A 557 -21.20 13.73 5.68
N VAL A 558 -20.39 12.72 5.42
CA VAL A 558 -20.74 11.29 5.70
C VAL A 558 -20.57 10.95 7.18
N ILE A 559 -19.70 11.66 7.89
CA ILE A 559 -19.40 11.44 9.32
C ILE A 559 -19.48 12.74 10.12
N THR A 560 -19.80 12.60 11.42
CA THR A 560 -19.91 13.72 12.37
C THR A 560 -18.55 14.07 12.99
N LEU A 561 -18.41 15.28 13.53
CA LEU A 561 -17.18 15.72 14.20
C LEU A 561 -16.76 14.82 15.36
N GLU A 562 -17.73 14.35 16.15
CA GLU A 562 -17.44 13.42 17.26
C GLU A 562 -16.80 12.13 16.73
N LYS A 563 -17.35 11.57 15.64
CA LYS A 563 -16.79 10.37 15.01
C LYS A 563 -15.42 10.64 14.39
N VAL A 564 -15.20 11.83 13.80
CA VAL A 564 -13.87 12.26 13.31
C VAL A 564 -12.85 12.26 14.45
N SER A 565 -13.21 12.83 15.62
CA SER A 565 -12.32 12.87 16.79
C SER A 565 -11.99 11.46 17.33
N ASP A 566 -12.98 10.58 17.36
CA ASP A 566 -12.79 9.18 17.75
C ASP A 566 -11.84 8.45 16.78
N GLU A 567 -12.04 8.61 15.48
CA GLU A 567 -11.19 7.94 14.47
C GLU A 567 -9.77 8.52 14.44
N LEU A 568 -9.58 9.85 14.55
CA LEU A 568 -8.25 10.43 14.69
C LEU A 568 -7.51 9.88 15.92
N THR A 569 -8.24 9.68 17.01
CA THR A 569 -7.68 9.08 18.23
C THR A 569 -7.34 7.60 18.03
N ALA A 570 -8.20 6.83 17.36
CA ALA A 570 -7.96 5.43 17.05
C ALA A 570 -6.75 5.27 16.10
N ILE A 571 -6.59 6.16 15.12
CA ILE A 571 -5.41 6.21 14.25
C ILE A 571 -4.14 6.47 15.09
N ALA A 572 -4.18 7.41 16.04
CA ALA A 572 -3.04 7.70 16.90
C ALA A 572 -2.68 6.51 17.82
N ASP A 573 -3.68 5.89 18.45
CA ASP A 573 -3.49 4.67 19.25
C ASP A 573 -2.86 3.55 18.42
N PHE A 574 -3.36 3.33 17.21
CA PHE A 574 -2.84 2.34 16.27
C PHE A 574 -1.36 2.58 15.94
N PHE A 575 -0.96 3.83 15.62
CA PHE A 575 0.43 4.13 15.29
C PHE A 575 1.37 4.06 16.50
N ILE A 576 0.92 4.41 17.71
CA ILE A 576 1.71 4.18 18.94
C ILE A 576 1.93 2.68 19.14
N TYR A 577 0.86 1.88 19.03
CA TYR A 577 0.92 0.43 19.20
C TYR A 577 1.83 -0.22 18.14
N LEU A 578 1.63 0.12 16.88
CA LEU A 578 2.41 -0.39 15.75
C LEU A 578 3.89 -0.01 15.87
N THR A 579 4.18 1.26 16.18
CA THR A 579 5.56 1.77 16.30
C THR A 579 6.30 1.11 17.45
N LEU A 580 5.65 0.89 18.61
CA LEU A 580 6.26 0.22 19.74
C LEU A 580 6.51 -1.26 19.48
N ASN A 581 5.58 -1.97 18.85
CA ASN A 581 5.78 -3.36 18.48
C ASN A 581 6.87 -3.51 17.41
N PHE A 582 6.92 -2.59 16.45
CA PHE A 582 8.02 -2.56 15.49
C PHE A 582 9.36 -2.22 16.17
N LEU A 583 9.36 -1.26 17.10
CA LEU A 583 10.54 -0.93 17.89
C LEU A 583 11.05 -2.13 18.71
N LYS A 584 10.11 -2.92 19.28
CA LYS A 584 10.41 -4.15 20.03
C LYS A 584 11.27 -5.12 19.21
N THR A 585 11.06 -5.23 17.89
CA THR A 585 11.85 -6.09 17.00
C THR A 585 13.31 -5.64 16.84
N LYS A 586 13.64 -4.40 17.16
CA LYS A 586 15.00 -3.82 17.07
C LYS A 586 15.79 -3.89 18.38
N PHE A 587 15.20 -4.43 19.45
CA PHE A 587 15.85 -4.62 20.75
C PHE A 587 16.22 -6.08 20.97
N LYS A 588 17.40 -6.31 21.57
CA LYS A 588 17.86 -7.67 21.93
C LYS A 588 17.05 -8.28 23.08
N ASN A 589 16.71 -7.46 24.09
CA ASN A 589 15.87 -7.86 25.21
C ASN A 589 14.50 -7.18 25.10
N THR A 590 13.48 -7.97 24.87
CA THR A 590 12.09 -7.50 24.66
C THR A 590 11.27 -7.45 25.95
N GLU A 591 11.76 -7.97 27.08
CA GLU A 591 11.05 -8.05 28.35
C GLU A 591 10.73 -6.65 28.93
N PHE A 592 11.58 -5.67 28.63
CA PHE A 592 11.36 -4.28 29.08
C PHE A 592 10.04 -3.70 28.56
N PHE A 593 9.59 -4.10 27.37
CA PHE A 593 8.34 -3.63 26.78
C PHE A 593 7.11 -4.09 27.58
N GLU A 594 7.17 -5.21 28.30
CA GLU A 594 6.09 -5.68 29.17
C GLU A 594 5.90 -4.82 30.42
N SER A 595 6.94 -4.08 30.80
CA SER A 595 6.95 -3.16 31.93
C SER A 595 6.90 -1.68 31.52
N PHE A 596 6.87 -1.38 30.21
CA PHE A 596 6.80 -0.03 29.65
C PHE A 596 5.35 0.37 29.35
N VAL A 597 4.99 1.62 29.66
CA VAL A 597 3.62 2.13 29.51
C VAL A 597 3.62 3.52 28.88
N VAL A 598 2.65 3.74 28.01
CA VAL A 598 2.32 5.07 27.46
C VAL A 598 0.95 5.49 28.00
N ILE A 599 0.89 6.67 28.59
CA ILE A 599 -0.33 7.30 29.07
C ILE A 599 -0.63 8.48 28.18
N ALA A 600 -1.83 8.51 27.62
CA ALA A 600 -2.37 9.60 26.81
C ALA A 600 -2.99 10.67 27.71
N TYR A 601 -2.70 11.93 27.41
CA TYR A 601 -3.21 13.12 28.11
C TYR A 601 -3.91 14.07 27.11
N GLY A 602 -4.35 15.21 27.58
CA GLY A 602 -4.88 16.30 26.77
C GLY A 602 -6.03 15.88 25.84
N LYS A 603 -6.01 16.33 24.60
CA LYS A 603 -7.01 15.94 23.59
C LYS A 603 -6.92 14.46 23.21
N PHE A 604 -5.70 13.94 23.15
CA PHE A 604 -5.46 12.53 22.86
C PHE A 604 -6.01 11.63 23.97
N GLY A 605 -5.81 12.01 25.24
CA GLY A 605 -6.36 11.30 26.39
C GLY A 605 -7.90 11.36 26.44
N ALA A 606 -8.48 12.51 26.15
CA ALA A 606 -9.92 12.74 26.14
C ALA A 606 -10.66 12.16 24.92
N LYS A 607 -9.95 11.59 23.93
CA LYS A 607 -10.49 11.20 22.63
C LYS A 607 -11.16 12.34 21.86
N GLU A 608 -10.57 13.52 21.94
CA GLU A 608 -11.06 14.74 21.34
C GLU A 608 -10.08 15.33 20.33
N MET A 609 -9.33 14.50 19.61
CA MET A 609 -8.31 14.91 18.65
C MET A 609 -8.92 15.66 17.45
N SER A 610 -8.13 16.53 16.85
CA SER A 610 -8.34 17.19 15.56
C SER A 610 -7.14 16.94 14.64
N TYR A 611 -7.25 17.31 13.36
CA TYR A 611 -6.20 17.08 12.35
C TYR A 611 -4.83 17.68 12.69
N ALA A 612 -4.80 18.77 13.44
CA ALA A 612 -3.60 19.48 13.88
C ALA A 612 -3.24 19.21 15.36
N SER A 613 -3.75 18.14 15.96
CA SER A 613 -3.44 17.82 17.36
C SER A 613 -2.09 17.11 17.44
N ASP A 614 -1.27 17.57 18.36
CA ASP A 614 -0.12 16.86 18.91
C ASP A 614 -0.56 15.74 19.87
N LEU A 615 0.38 14.88 20.23
CA LEU A 615 0.16 13.82 21.22
C LEU A 615 0.74 14.25 22.56
N ASP A 616 -0.15 14.58 23.50
CA ASP A 616 0.21 14.73 24.92
C ASP A 616 0.42 13.34 25.53
N ILE A 617 1.64 12.95 25.83
CA ILE A 617 1.94 11.62 26.37
C ILE A 617 2.91 11.65 27.54
N VAL A 618 2.74 10.66 28.43
CA VAL A 618 3.64 10.40 29.57
C VAL A 618 4.10 8.96 29.55
N PHE A 619 5.38 8.72 29.75
CA PHE A 619 5.96 7.39 29.82
C PHE A 619 6.14 6.94 31.25
N LEU A 620 5.63 5.74 31.55
CA LEU A 620 5.78 5.10 32.85
C LEU A 620 6.41 3.71 32.70
N TYR A 621 7.02 3.21 33.81
CA TYR A 621 7.51 1.85 33.90
C TYR A 621 7.28 1.25 35.28
N ASP A 622 7.19 -0.08 35.36
CA ASP A 622 6.93 -0.85 36.58
C ASP A 622 8.00 -1.92 36.76
N HIS A 623 9.19 -1.54 37.26
CA HIS A 623 10.20 -2.53 37.64
C HIS A 623 11.33 -1.95 38.50
N ASP A 624 11.72 -2.68 39.53
CA ASP A 624 12.86 -2.34 40.41
C ASP A 624 14.18 -2.99 39.94
N ALA A 625 14.10 -4.05 39.11
CA ALA A 625 15.22 -4.89 38.73
C ALA A 625 15.91 -4.50 37.41
N TYR A 626 15.32 -3.62 36.59
CA TYR A 626 15.91 -3.20 35.33
C TYR A 626 16.60 -1.83 35.43
N GLU A 627 17.69 -1.67 34.70
CA GLU A 627 18.34 -0.38 34.57
C GLU A 627 17.37 0.63 33.92
N LYS A 628 17.14 1.76 34.58
CA LYS A 628 16.31 2.88 34.07
C LYS A 628 16.69 3.31 32.66
N THR A 629 17.92 3.09 32.28
CA THR A 629 18.51 3.42 30.98
C THR A 629 17.75 2.78 29.82
N GLU A 630 17.27 1.54 29.95
CA GLU A 630 16.56 0.86 28.88
C GLU A 630 15.19 1.48 28.59
N PHE A 631 14.45 1.85 29.64
CA PHE A 631 13.16 2.53 29.48
C PHE A 631 13.34 3.94 28.87
N ILE A 632 14.41 4.65 29.23
CA ILE A 632 14.75 5.93 28.62
C ILE A 632 15.10 5.74 27.15
N ASN A 633 15.80 4.68 26.78
CA ASN A 633 16.15 4.37 25.40
C ASN A 633 14.90 4.04 24.56
N ILE A 634 13.94 3.26 25.10
CA ILE A 634 12.65 2.99 24.43
C ILE A 634 11.91 4.31 24.20
N ALA A 635 11.75 5.13 25.25
CA ALA A 635 11.04 6.40 25.15
C ALA A 635 11.69 7.37 24.16
N LYS A 636 13.02 7.50 24.16
CA LYS A 636 13.77 8.35 23.22
C LYS A 636 13.60 7.87 21.77
N LYS A 637 13.76 6.57 21.52
CA LYS A 637 13.60 6.01 20.18
C LYS A 637 12.15 6.16 19.69
N LEU A 638 11.16 5.86 20.53
CA LEU A 638 9.76 6.07 20.20
C LEU A 638 9.50 7.53 19.84
N SER A 639 9.92 8.46 20.69
CA SER A 639 9.76 9.90 20.45
C SER A 639 10.42 10.31 19.13
N THR A 640 11.65 9.85 18.88
CA THR A 640 12.35 10.15 17.62
C THR A 640 11.60 9.58 16.41
N TRP A 641 11.11 8.35 16.46
CA TRP A 641 10.43 7.72 15.33
C TRP A 641 9.07 8.37 15.03
N LEU A 642 8.37 8.84 16.07
CA LEU A 642 7.10 9.55 15.90
C LEU A 642 7.31 10.97 15.36
N SER A 643 8.34 11.72 15.83
CA SER A 643 8.50 13.15 15.55
C SER A 643 9.63 13.54 14.58
N SER A 644 10.51 12.60 14.18
CA SER A 644 11.56 12.92 13.21
C SER A 644 11.00 13.17 11.81
N TYR A 645 11.56 14.16 11.12
CA TYR A 645 11.20 14.52 9.76
C TYR A 645 11.92 13.63 8.75
N THR A 646 11.15 13.10 7.77
CA THR A 646 11.68 12.45 6.58
C THR A 646 11.04 13.03 5.33
N ASN A 647 11.33 12.46 4.16
CA ASN A 647 10.67 12.87 2.90
C ASN A 647 9.15 12.64 2.91
N ALA A 648 8.65 11.69 3.71
CA ALA A 648 7.23 11.42 3.90
C ALA A 648 6.58 12.29 5.01
N GLY A 649 7.33 13.18 5.67
CA GLY A 649 6.86 14.03 6.76
C GLY A 649 7.12 13.43 8.15
N ILE A 650 6.19 13.63 9.08
CA ILE A 650 6.25 13.10 10.46
C ILE A 650 5.02 12.25 10.77
N LEU A 651 5.15 11.35 11.74
CA LEU A 651 3.97 10.67 12.27
C LEU A 651 3.15 11.63 13.14
N TYR A 652 3.71 12.08 14.25
CA TYR A 652 3.05 13.01 15.17
C TYR A 652 4.08 13.95 15.82
N GLU A 653 3.67 15.18 16.10
CA GLU A 653 4.32 16.03 17.09
C GLU A 653 3.98 15.53 18.48
N LEU A 654 4.95 15.59 19.40
CA LEU A 654 4.81 15.09 20.76
C LEU A 654 4.91 16.24 21.77
N ASP A 655 3.95 16.31 22.69
CA ASP A 655 4.07 17.11 23.89
C ASP A 655 4.28 16.21 25.12
N LEU A 656 5.40 16.41 25.77
CA LEU A 656 5.83 15.67 26.96
C LEU A 656 5.78 16.54 28.23
N ALA A 657 5.20 17.75 28.17
CA ALA A 657 5.22 18.72 29.24
C ALA A 657 4.37 18.30 30.47
N LEU A 658 3.39 17.41 30.28
CA LEU A 658 2.52 16.92 31.35
C LEU A 658 3.12 15.81 32.23
N ARG A 659 4.39 15.44 31.98
CA ARG A 659 5.10 14.51 32.86
C ARG A 659 5.47 15.14 34.23
N PRO A 660 5.70 14.35 35.28
CA PRO A 660 6.10 14.87 36.59
C PRO A 660 7.27 15.87 36.49
N ASN A 661 7.13 17.05 37.11
CA ASN A 661 8.03 18.20 37.04
C ASN A 661 8.17 18.82 35.63
N GLY A 662 7.25 18.56 34.72
CA GLY A 662 7.24 19.17 33.40
C GLY A 662 8.53 18.94 32.62
N ASN A 663 8.99 19.94 31.87
CA ASN A 663 10.19 19.83 31.03
C ASN A 663 11.49 19.63 31.84
N ASN A 664 11.51 19.90 33.14
CA ASN A 664 12.63 19.64 34.02
C ASN A 664 12.64 18.21 34.60
N GLY A 665 11.56 17.46 34.43
CA GLY A 665 11.39 16.10 34.92
C GLY A 665 12.04 15.03 34.05
N LEU A 666 12.14 13.82 34.62
CA LEU A 666 12.63 12.66 33.88
C LEU A 666 11.72 12.32 32.71
N LEU A 667 12.31 11.87 31.61
CA LEU A 667 11.55 11.45 30.41
C LEU A 667 10.63 10.27 30.73
N VAL A 668 11.05 9.36 31.58
CA VAL A 668 10.27 8.17 32.01
C VAL A 668 10.25 8.10 33.53
N SER A 669 9.10 7.90 34.13
CA SER A 669 8.91 7.79 35.57
C SER A 669 8.49 6.38 35.98
N SER A 670 8.94 5.89 37.15
CA SER A 670 8.34 4.67 37.71
C SER A 670 6.93 4.97 38.21
N PHE A 671 6.07 3.95 38.27
CA PHE A 671 4.72 4.08 38.79
C PHE A 671 4.70 4.64 40.22
N ASP A 672 5.64 4.24 41.07
CA ASP A 672 5.71 4.70 42.43
C ASP A 672 6.16 6.18 42.54
N ALA A 673 7.12 6.58 41.69
CA ALA A 673 7.50 7.99 41.62
C ALA A 673 6.36 8.85 41.09
N PHE A 674 5.64 8.37 40.07
CA PHE A 674 4.46 9.04 39.53
C PHE A 674 3.35 9.17 40.57
N ALA A 675 3.02 8.08 41.27
CA ALA A 675 2.00 8.09 42.34
C ALA A 675 2.36 9.05 43.45
N LYS A 676 3.63 9.00 43.94
CA LYS A 676 4.11 9.91 44.96
C LYS A 676 4.03 11.38 44.54
N TYR A 677 4.49 11.68 43.29
CA TYR A 677 4.38 13.03 42.74
C TYR A 677 2.94 13.52 42.70
N GLN A 678 2.02 12.72 42.17
CA GLN A 678 0.60 13.07 42.05
C GLN A 678 -0.09 13.25 43.43
N HIS A 679 0.33 12.50 44.45
CA HIS A 679 -0.24 12.65 45.78
C HIS A 679 0.32 13.82 46.59
N GLU A 680 1.63 14.12 46.43
CA GLU A 680 2.34 15.00 47.37
C GLU A 680 2.75 16.37 46.76
N GLN A 681 2.97 16.44 45.42
CA GLN A 681 3.62 17.56 44.80
C GLN A 681 2.81 18.23 43.69
N ALA A 682 1.96 17.45 42.99
CA ALA A 682 1.22 17.94 41.84
C ALA A 682 0.20 19.02 42.21
N TRP A 683 0.09 20.03 41.39
CA TRP A 683 -0.87 21.13 41.52
C TRP A 683 -2.28 20.72 41.09
N ALA A 684 -3.31 21.49 41.48
CA ALA A 684 -4.68 21.22 41.07
C ALA A 684 -4.86 21.16 39.54
N TRP A 685 -4.16 22.01 38.80
CA TRP A 685 -4.22 21.99 37.33
C TRP A 685 -3.62 20.72 36.70
N GLU A 686 -2.63 20.09 37.31
CA GLU A 686 -2.10 18.79 36.90
C GLU A 686 -3.13 17.67 37.14
N HIS A 687 -3.88 17.75 38.24
CA HIS A 687 -4.98 16.86 38.51
C HIS A 687 -6.16 17.08 37.52
N GLN A 688 -6.38 18.32 37.05
CA GLN A 688 -7.32 18.58 35.96
C GLN A 688 -6.87 17.86 34.67
N ALA A 689 -5.59 17.96 34.31
CA ALA A 689 -5.04 17.22 33.17
C ALA A 689 -5.16 15.71 33.37
N LEU A 690 -4.93 15.19 34.59
CA LEU A 690 -5.07 13.77 34.92
C LEU A 690 -6.51 13.26 34.77
N SER A 691 -7.54 14.13 34.90
CA SER A 691 -8.93 13.73 34.65
C SER A 691 -9.17 13.25 33.23
N LYS A 692 -8.44 13.78 32.26
CA LYS A 692 -8.50 13.41 30.84
C LYS A 692 -7.49 12.28 30.48
N ALA A 693 -6.65 11.86 31.42
CA ALA A 693 -5.63 10.86 31.15
C ALA A 693 -6.22 9.46 30.98
N ARG A 694 -5.66 8.68 30.04
CA ARG A 694 -6.02 7.28 29.82
C ARG A 694 -4.79 6.43 29.49
N PHE A 695 -4.89 5.15 29.77
CA PHE A 695 -3.93 4.16 29.34
C PHE A 695 -3.97 4.00 27.80
N CYS A 696 -2.82 4.04 27.14
CA CYS A 696 -2.71 3.90 25.69
C CYS A 696 -1.99 2.61 25.29
N TYR A 697 -0.80 2.33 25.88
CA TYR A 697 -0.01 1.15 25.54
C TYR A 697 0.61 0.51 26.79
N GLY A 698 0.70 -0.81 26.81
CA GLY A 698 1.36 -1.63 27.83
C GLY A 698 0.55 -2.85 28.26
N ASN A 699 0.98 -3.50 29.33
CA ASN A 699 0.34 -4.68 29.87
C ASN A 699 -0.98 -4.32 30.61
N LYS A 700 -2.02 -5.18 30.50
CA LYS A 700 -3.31 -4.99 31.17
C LYS A 700 -3.18 -4.82 32.70
N ARG A 701 -2.24 -5.51 33.36
CA ARG A 701 -1.96 -5.32 34.77
C ARG A 701 -1.55 -3.89 35.10
N LEU A 702 -0.73 -3.29 34.24
CA LEU A 702 -0.25 -1.93 34.40
C LEU A 702 -1.33 -0.89 34.10
N ALA A 703 -2.26 -1.21 33.20
CA ALA A 703 -3.45 -0.40 32.98
C ALA A 703 -4.28 -0.28 34.27
N LEU A 704 -4.51 -1.40 34.95
CA LEU A 704 -5.22 -1.42 36.24
C LEU A 704 -4.45 -0.67 37.33
N LYS A 705 -3.10 -0.77 37.35
CA LYS A 705 -2.25 -0.03 38.30
C LYS A 705 -2.36 1.49 38.06
N PHE A 706 -2.36 1.90 36.81
CA PHE A 706 -2.54 3.32 36.42
C PHE A 706 -3.93 3.82 36.83
N GLU A 707 -5.00 3.12 36.50
CA GLU A 707 -6.36 3.53 36.83
C GLU A 707 -6.61 3.58 38.34
N LYS A 708 -5.97 2.71 39.12
CA LYS A 708 -6.00 2.78 40.56
C LYS A 708 -5.39 4.08 41.08
N ILE A 709 -4.16 4.42 40.64
CA ILE A 709 -3.49 5.66 41.04
C ILE A 709 -4.32 6.87 40.62
N ARG A 710 -4.78 6.89 39.35
CA ARG A 710 -5.62 7.95 38.81
C ARG A 710 -6.88 8.15 39.65
N SER A 711 -7.56 7.08 39.96
CA SER A 711 -8.78 7.11 40.77
C SER A 711 -8.51 7.61 42.20
N GLU A 712 -7.46 7.15 42.85
CA GLU A 712 -7.06 7.59 44.20
C GLU A 712 -6.77 9.09 44.22
N VAL A 713 -6.05 9.61 43.21
CA VAL A 713 -5.71 11.04 43.07
C VAL A 713 -6.97 11.87 42.80
N LEU A 714 -7.83 11.45 41.87
CA LEU A 714 -9.02 12.22 41.51
C LEU A 714 -10.08 12.23 42.64
N MET A 715 -10.20 11.14 43.38
CA MET A 715 -11.12 11.01 44.52
C MET A 715 -10.54 11.53 45.84
N LYS A 716 -9.35 12.19 45.85
CA LYS A 716 -8.77 12.78 47.04
C LYS A 716 -9.71 13.84 47.63
N ASN A 717 -9.84 13.87 48.98
CA ASN A 717 -10.56 14.94 49.64
C ASN A 717 -9.90 16.30 49.39
N ARG A 718 -10.66 17.28 48.93
CA ARG A 718 -10.20 18.62 48.67
C ARG A 718 -11.07 19.63 49.42
N ASN A 719 -10.45 20.68 49.95
CA ASN A 719 -11.15 21.83 50.43
C ASN A 719 -11.76 22.59 49.25
N ALA A 720 -13.09 22.76 49.27
CA ALA A 720 -13.78 23.40 48.14
C ALA A 720 -13.31 24.83 47.88
N SER A 721 -13.05 25.61 48.94
CA SER A 721 -12.61 27.02 48.80
C SER A 721 -11.20 27.15 48.25
N GLU A 722 -10.28 26.28 48.71
CA GLU A 722 -8.89 26.24 48.24
C GLU A 722 -8.82 25.80 46.77
N LEU A 723 -9.50 24.68 46.45
CA LEU A 723 -9.56 24.16 45.07
C LEU A 723 -10.13 25.20 44.10
N LYS A 724 -11.23 25.86 44.52
CA LYS A 724 -11.85 26.92 43.73
C LYS A 724 -10.88 28.09 43.47
N ALA A 725 -10.19 28.55 44.52
CA ALA A 725 -9.22 29.62 44.37
C ALA A 725 -8.04 29.26 43.46
N GLU A 726 -7.48 28.07 43.58
CA GLU A 726 -6.36 27.61 42.73
C GLU A 726 -6.76 27.54 41.25
N ILE A 727 -7.88 26.91 40.93
CA ILE A 727 -8.37 26.77 39.57
C ILE A 727 -8.72 28.13 38.97
N TYR A 728 -9.36 29.00 39.74
CA TYR A 728 -9.74 30.34 39.28
C TYR A 728 -8.50 31.20 38.99
N GLN A 729 -7.51 31.19 39.89
CA GLN A 729 -6.26 31.90 39.70
C GLN A 729 -5.46 31.43 38.48
N MET A 730 -5.44 30.13 38.26
CA MET A 730 -4.80 29.58 37.05
C MET A 730 -5.51 30.07 35.79
N ARG A 731 -6.86 30.10 35.79
CA ARG A 731 -7.63 30.58 34.64
C ARG A 731 -7.45 32.07 34.39
N LEU A 732 -7.34 32.87 35.42
CA LEU A 732 -7.05 34.32 35.30
C LEU A 732 -5.71 34.54 34.58
N LYS A 733 -4.66 33.84 34.98
CA LYS A 733 -3.35 33.91 34.30
C LYS A 733 -3.45 33.56 32.81
N MET A 734 -4.30 32.61 32.45
CA MET A 734 -4.50 32.24 31.05
C MET A 734 -5.26 33.33 30.29
N TYR A 735 -6.24 34.05 30.89
CA TYR A 735 -6.90 35.18 30.26
C TYR A 735 -5.92 36.31 29.94
N ASP A 736 -5.05 36.72 30.89
CA ASP A 736 -4.07 37.77 30.70
C ASP A 736 -3.16 37.52 29.50
N ASN A 737 -2.78 36.25 29.29
CA ASN A 737 -1.98 35.85 28.12
C ASN A 737 -2.78 35.87 26.80
N SER A 738 -4.09 35.63 26.84
CA SER A 738 -4.93 35.54 25.63
C SER A 738 -5.43 36.92 25.17
N GLU A 739 -5.71 37.85 26.06
CA GLU A 739 -6.18 39.22 25.74
C GLU A 739 -5.12 40.01 24.95
N GLN A 740 -3.83 39.75 25.17
CA GLN A 740 -2.74 40.34 24.41
C GLN A 740 -2.70 39.91 22.94
N ASN A 741 -3.29 38.76 22.60
CA ASN A 741 -3.22 38.15 21.26
C ASN A 741 -4.50 38.32 20.43
N SER A 742 -5.65 38.70 21.01
CA SER A 742 -6.97 38.65 20.34
C SER A 742 -7.37 39.93 19.60
N GLN A 743 -6.59 41.02 19.67
CA GLN A 743 -6.87 42.29 18.99
C GLN A 743 -8.31 42.78 19.18
N GLY A 744 -8.97 42.45 20.30
CA GLY A 744 -10.34 42.86 20.59
C GLY A 744 -11.47 41.95 20.04
N ASN A 745 -11.14 40.92 19.30
CA ASN A 745 -12.11 39.91 18.84
C ASN A 745 -12.29 38.81 19.89
N PHE A 746 -13.47 38.14 19.87
CA PHE A 746 -13.72 37.02 20.76
C PHE A 746 -12.94 35.73 20.27
N ASP A 747 -11.98 35.27 21.08
CA ASP A 747 -11.30 33.97 20.87
C ASP A 747 -12.15 32.86 21.46
N ILE A 748 -12.73 32.03 20.57
CA ILE A 748 -13.65 30.93 20.92
C ILE A 748 -13.02 29.93 21.90
N LYS A 749 -11.70 29.76 21.84
CA LYS A 749 -10.99 28.82 22.71
C LYS A 749 -10.62 29.46 24.05
N ASN A 750 -10.00 30.63 24.02
CA ASN A 750 -9.28 31.18 25.17
C ASN A 750 -9.97 32.29 25.90
N SER A 751 -10.89 33.07 25.25
CA SER A 751 -11.59 34.19 25.90
C SER A 751 -12.51 33.73 27.02
N LYS A 752 -12.97 34.70 27.82
CA LYS A 752 -13.99 34.48 28.87
C LYS A 752 -15.27 33.91 28.28
N GLY A 753 -15.76 32.81 28.84
CA GLY A 753 -16.90 32.07 28.28
C GLY A 753 -16.57 31.17 27.08
N GLY A 754 -15.29 31.04 26.69
CA GLY A 754 -14.84 30.17 25.62
C GLY A 754 -14.76 28.68 26.02
N LEU A 755 -14.22 27.89 25.10
CA LEU A 755 -14.17 26.43 25.25
C LEU A 755 -13.47 25.98 26.54
N ILE A 756 -12.33 26.63 26.87
CA ILE A 756 -11.55 26.28 28.04
C ILE A 756 -12.31 26.53 29.36
N ASP A 757 -13.18 27.53 29.43
CA ASP A 757 -14.02 27.75 30.60
C ASP A 757 -14.94 26.58 30.87
N ILE A 758 -15.53 25.99 29.82
CA ILE A 758 -16.38 24.81 29.93
C ILE A 758 -15.56 23.62 30.43
N GLU A 759 -14.35 23.45 29.90
CA GLU A 759 -13.47 22.36 30.30
C GLU A 759 -13.03 22.50 31.78
N PHE A 760 -12.62 23.69 32.19
CA PHE A 760 -12.26 23.98 33.60
C PHE A 760 -13.44 23.78 34.53
N PHE A 761 -14.61 24.18 34.09
CA PHE A 761 -15.87 23.99 34.83
C PHE A 761 -16.11 22.48 35.09
N VAL A 762 -16.07 21.66 34.06
CA VAL A 762 -16.27 20.20 34.21
C VAL A 762 -15.19 19.59 35.13
N GLN A 763 -13.92 19.93 34.89
CA GLN A 763 -12.79 19.40 35.66
C GLN A 763 -12.85 19.81 37.14
N TYR A 764 -13.30 21.05 37.44
CA TYR A 764 -13.52 21.47 38.83
C TYR A 764 -14.54 20.57 39.54
N PHE A 765 -15.65 20.29 38.89
CA PHE A 765 -16.69 19.41 39.47
C PHE A 765 -16.18 17.98 39.63
N ILE A 766 -15.41 17.46 38.72
CA ILE A 766 -14.74 16.15 38.85
C ILE A 766 -13.90 16.14 40.15
N LEU A 767 -12.97 17.09 40.26
CA LEU A 767 -12.05 17.14 41.39
C LEU A 767 -12.73 17.35 42.74
N LEU A 768 -13.87 18.06 42.74
CA LEU A 768 -14.61 18.35 43.98
C LEU A 768 -15.50 17.20 44.39
N TYR A 769 -16.14 16.52 43.45
CA TYR A 769 -17.23 15.59 43.75
C TYR A 769 -16.93 14.12 43.44
N ALA A 770 -15.80 13.80 42.79
CA ALA A 770 -15.46 12.43 42.39
C ALA A 770 -15.48 11.44 43.59
N LYS A 771 -15.08 11.85 44.78
CA LYS A 771 -15.14 10.98 45.97
C LYS A 771 -16.56 10.56 46.33
N LYS A 772 -17.52 11.46 46.15
CA LYS A 772 -18.94 11.21 46.42
C LYS A 772 -19.61 10.50 45.24
N TYR A 773 -19.20 10.80 44.02
CA TYR A 773 -19.76 10.28 42.78
C TYR A 773 -18.65 9.72 41.88
N PRO A 774 -18.20 8.48 42.09
CA PRO A 774 -17.11 7.88 41.36
C PRO A 774 -17.31 7.79 39.84
N SER A 775 -18.55 7.85 39.33
CA SER A 775 -18.84 7.89 37.89
C SER A 775 -18.27 9.11 37.19
N LEU A 776 -17.94 10.17 37.92
CA LEU A 776 -17.36 11.40 37.37
C LEU A 776 -15.88 11.24 36.95
N ILE A 777 -15.17 10.19 37.40
CA ILE A 777 -13.80 9.94 36.97
C ILE A 777 -13.71 9.12 35.68
N GLU A 778 -14.82 8.60 35.18
CA GLU A 778 -14.83 7.90 33.91
C GLU A 778 -14.47 8.86 32.78
N ASN A 779 -13.50 8.46 31.94
CA ASN A 779 -13.07 9.29 30.80
C ASN A 779 -14.01 9.09 29.59
N LYS A 780 -15.14 9.78 29.60
CA LYS A 780 -16.24 9.66 28.62
C LYS A 780 -16.52 10.96 27.82
N GLY A 781 -15.62 11.94 27.92
CA GLY A 781 -15.72 13.22 27.24
C GLY A 781 -16.60 14.24 27.96
N ASN A 782 -16.36 15.53 27.64
CA ASN A 782 -16.99 16.65 28.36
C ASN A 782 -18.51 16.66 28.26
N LEU A 783 -19.09 16.33 27.09
CA LEU A 783 -20.54 16.34 26.91
C LEU A 783 -21.26 15.35 27.84
N ALA A 784 -20.76 14.11 27.92
CA ALA A 784 -21.32 13.11 28.81
C ALA A 784 -21.14 13.49 30.29
N LEU A 785 -20.01 14.10 30.63
CA LEU A 785 -19.74 14.57 31.99
C LEU A 785 -20.69 15.73 32.39
N ILE A 786 -20.98 16.66 31.47
CA ILE A 786 -21.96 17.74 31.70
C ILE A 786 -23.37 17.15 31.96
N ASP A 787 -23.77 16.13 31.21
CA ASP A 787 -25.05 15.45 31.42
C ASP A 787 -25.09 14.71 32.78
N ASP A 788 -23.96 14.11 33.20
CA ASP A 788 -23.85 13.51 34.54
C ASP A 788 -23.97 14.53 35.64
N LEU A 789 -23.30 15.69 35.49
CA LEU A 789 -23.40 16.76 36.47
C LEU A 789 -24.89 17.21 36.71
N ALA A 790 -25.66 17.29 35.62
CA ALA A 790 -27.09 17.59 35.71
C ALA A 790 -27.89 16.46 36.36
N SER A 791 -27.61 15.21 35.97
CA SER A 791 -28.28 14.03 36.51
C SER A 791 -28.03 13.84 38.01
N LEU A 792 -26.82 14.19 38.45
CA LEU A 792 -26.44 14.20 39.87
C LEU A 792 -26.93 15.45 40.64
N LYS A 793 -27.65 16.37 39.94
CA LYS A 793 -28.18 17.61 40.50
C LYS A 793 -27.10 18.54 41.05
N LEU A 794 -25.88 18.47 40.52
CA LEU A 794 -24.80 19.38 40.86
C LEU A 794 -24.90 20.71 40.12
N ILE A 795 -25.53 20.67 38.94
CA ILE A 795 -25.91 21.85 38.14
C ILE A 795 -27.36 21.73 37.69
N LYS A 796 -27.98 22.83 37.27
CA LYS A 796 -29.35 22.81 36.71
C LYS A 796 -29.33 22.21 35.30
N LYS A 797 -30.40 21.50 34.89
CA LYS A 797 -30.54 20.95 33.54
C LYS A 797 -30.42 22.01 32.45
N THR A 798 -31.02 23.21 32.67
CA THR A 798 -30.90 24.32 31.73
C THR A 798 -29.48 24.85 31.55
N GLU A 799 -28.64 24.80 32.61
CA GLU A 799 -27.24 25.17 32.54
C GLU A 799 -26.45 24.09 31.75
N ALA A 800 -26.74 22.81 32.01
CA ALA A 800 -26.13 21.71 31.26
C ALA A 800 -26.45 21.77 29.76
N ASP A 801 -27.73 22.05 29.41
CA ASP A 801 -28.14 22.19 28.02
C ASP A 801 -27.42 23.34 27.32
N SER A 802 -27.27 24.50 28.02
CA SER A 802 -26.52 25.66 27.50
C SER A 802 -25.02 25.35 27.32
N LEU A 803 -24.39 24.73 28.33
CA LEU A 803 -22.99 24.32 28.28
C LEU A 803 -22.71 23.33 27.12
N SER A 804 -23.58 22.32 26.99
CA SER A 804 -23.46 21.30 25.94
C SER A 804 -23.65 21.89 24.54
N LYS A 805 -24.59 22.82 24.37
CA LYS A 805 -24.82 23.55 23.12
C LYS A 805 -23.61 24.40 22.75
N ALA A 806 -23.09 25.17 23.70
CA ALA A 806 -21.90 25.99 23.49
C ALA A 806 -20.68 25.14 23.17
N TYR A 807 -20.45 24.05 23.91
CA TYR A 807 -19.33 23.16 23.69
C TYR A 807 -19.31 22.57 22.29
N ARG A 808 -20.44 22.01 21.82
CA ARG A 808 -20.57 21.49 20.44
C ARG A 808 -20.31 22.57 19.41
N MET A 809 -20.89 23.75 19.61
CA MET A 809 -20.75 24.85 18.66
C MET A 809 -19.30 25.34 18.58
N TYR A 810 -18.67 25.56 19.74
CA TYR A 810 -17.25 25.98 19.77
C TYR A 810 -16.31 24.94 19.14
N ARG A 811 -16.53 23.66 19.43
CA ARG A 811 -15.76 22.58 18.81
C ARG A 811 -15.93 22.55 17.29
N ASN A 812 -17.17 22.66 16.81
CA ASN A 812 -17.45 22.72 15.37
C ASN A 812 -16.79 23.91 14.69
N MET A 813 -16.81 25.09 15.34
CA MET A 813 -16.19 26.29 14.78
C MET A 813 -14.66 26.17 14.75
N ILE A 814 -14.04 25.77 15.86
CA ILE A 814 -12.58 25.56 15.93
C ILE A 814 -12.14 24.56 14.87
N HIS A 815 -12.93 23.51 14.68
CA HIS A 815 -12.65 22.49 13.67
C HIS A 815 -12.77 23.03 12.25
N LYS A 816 -13.84 23.81 11.95
CA LYS A 816 -13.98 24.49 10.65
C LYS A 816 -12.86 25.49 10.38
N PHE A 817 -12.42 26.24 11.38
CA PHE A 817 -11.26 27.12 11.24
C PHE A 817 -9.99 26.33 10.93
N SER A 818 -9.78 25.22 11.61
CA SER A 818 -8.64 24.33 11.32
C SER A 818 -8.70 23.75 9.91
N LEU A 819 -9.88 23.35 9.41
CA LEU A 819 -10.08 22.89 8.03
C LEU A 819 -9.88 23.99 6.98
N ASN A 820 -9.90 25.27 7.39
CA ASN A 820 -9.56 26.40 6.52
C ASN A 820 -8.14 26.95 6.76
N SER A 821 -7.27 26.14 7.40
CA SER A 821 -5.87 26.49 7.72
C SER A 821 -5.73 27.78 8.55
N LEU A 822 -6.78 28.15 9.29
CA LEU A 822 -6.76 29.32 10.17
C LEU A 822 -6.19 28.91 11.53
N THR A 823 -5.21 29.64 12.01
CA THR A 823 -4.57 29.46 13.32
C THR A 823 -5.21 30.26 14.43
N THR A 824 -5.96 31.29 14.09
CA THR A 824 -6.71 32.14 15.03
C THR A 824 -8.19 31.76 15.02
N PHE A 825 -8.72 31.47 16.21
CA PHE A 825 -10.10 31.02 16.40
C PHE A 825 -11.00 32.18 16.88
N THR A 826 -10.98 33.32 16.17
CA THR A 826 -11.70 34.53 16.57
C THR A 826 -12.97 34.76 15.77
N THR A 827 -13.98 35.36 16.42
CA THR A 827 -15.25 35.72 15.79
C THR A 827 -15.79 37.08 16.31
N THR A 828 -16.60 37.72 15.47
CA THR A 828 -17.37 38.94 15.81
C THR A 828 -18.88 38.68 15.87
N ASP A 829 -19.30 37.43 15.75
CA ASP A 829 -20.70 37.02 15.77
C ASP A 829 -21.34 37.32 17.13
N SER A 830 -22.36 38.18 17.11
CA SER A 830 -23.04 38.70 18.32
C SER A 830 -23.75 37.58 19.10
N ASP A 831 -24.26 36.56 18.43
CA ASP A 831 -24.97 35.45 19.11
C ASP A 831 -24.02 34.50 19.81
N ILE A 832 -22.84 34.33 19.24
CA ILE A 832 -21.74 33.57 19.86
C ILE A 832 -21.22 34.31 21.09
N ILE A 833 -21.03 35.62 20.97
CA ILE A 833 -20.58 36.48 22.10
C ILE A 833 -21.59 36.44 23.24
N LYS A 834 -22.89 36.58 22.94
CA LYS A 834 -23.96 36.43 23.98
C LYS A 834 -23.94 35.06 24.65
N MET A 835 -23.71 34.02 23.89
CA MET A 835 -23.57 32.65 24.44
C MET A 835 -22.36 32.58 25.35
N ALA A 836 -21.23 33.15 24.94
CA ALA A 836 -20.01 33.20 25.73
C ALA A 836 -20.21 33.95 27.05
N ASP A 837 -20.90 35.07 27.03
CA ASP A 837 -21.28 35.83 28.22
C ASP A 837 -22.11 34.98 29.21
N GLN A 838 -23.04 34.19 28.68
CA GLN A 838 -23.85 33.27 29.51
C GLN A 838 -22.98 32.15 30.13
N ILE A 839 -22.06 31.57 29.38
CA ILE A 839 -21.14 30.55 29.87
C ILE A 839 -20.19 31.14 30.93
N HIS A 840 -19.70 32.36 30.68
CA HIS A 840 -18.88 33.07 31.68
C HIS A 840 -19.63 33.34 32.97
N GLN A 841 -20.90 33.71 32.90
CA GLN A 841 -21.76 33.88 34.10
C GLN A 841 -21.89 32.54 34.87
N TYR A 842 -22.02 31.39 34.20
CA TYR A 842 -22.02 30.11 34.89
C TYR A 842 -20.66 29.82 35.49
N PHE A 843 -19.56 30.11 34.79
CA PHE A 843 -18.20 29.94 35.30
C PHE A 843 -18.01 30.80 36.58
N GLU A 844 -18.36 32.08 36.54
CA GLU A 844 -18.24 32.98 37.68
C GLU A 844 -19.16 32.58 38.86
N LYS A 845 -20.37 32.11 38.57
CA LYS A 845 -21.29 31.61 39.62
C LYS A 845 -20.71 30.48 40.45
N TYR A 846 -19.99 29.55 39.81
CA TYR A 846 -19.47 28.32 40.46
C TYR A 846 -18.01 28.46 40.89
N LEU A 847 -17.17 29.14 40.12
CA LEU A 847 -15.73 29.25 40.31
C LEU A 847 -15.26 30.67 40.64
N GLY A 848 -16.05 31.74 40.42
CA GLY A 848 -15.69 33.12 40.72
C GLY A 848 -15.55 33.39 42.23
N ASN A 849 -14.69 34.30 42.62
CA ASN A 849 -14.60 34.75 43.98
C ASN A 849 -15.85 35.54 44.35
N SER A 850 -16.71 34.98 45.23
CA SER A 850 -17.84 35.68 45.85
C SER A 850 -17.34 36.57 46.95
#